data_57bc521c6d2e5b692c547491ab300781
#
_entry.id   57bc521c6d2e5b692c547491ab300781
#
_cell.length_a   1.000
_cell.length_b   1.000
_cell.length_c   1.000
_cell.angle_alpha   90.00
_cell.angle_beta   90.00
_cell.angle_gamma   90.00
#
_symmetry.space_group_name_H-M   'P 1'
#
loop_
_entity.id
_entity.type
_entity.pdbx_description
1 polymer ?
#
loop_
_entity_poly.entity_id
_entity_poly.type
_entity_poly.pdbx_seq_one_letter_code
_entity_poly.pdbx_strand_id
1 'polypeptide(L)'
;MSSINDKLIPIDLEHEMKKSFISYAMAVIINRALPDVRDGLKPVHRRILYAMNELGMTPDKPFRKSARIVGDVLGKYHPHGDSSVYDAMVRLAQDFSIRYMLVEGQGNFGSVDGDGAAAMRYTEARMAKLTMNLIGEIDKDTVDFYPNFDETLLQPTVLPSRYPNLLVNGSSGIAVGMATNIPPHNLREVVDGCIHMIDHPDCSVEELMQFIKGPDFPTGGIILGHAGIKAAYHTGRGRILVRARTEIEAMPQNRNRIVVTEIPYMVNKAKLVEKIAELVHEKRLEGISDIRDESDRNGMRIVIELKRDVHPTIILNYLYKHTQMQETFGANMLALVDGEPKVLSLREMLYHYIRHQKEVVTRRTQYDLNKAEARAHILEGLLKALDHIDEIVAIIRGSSDVGVARTRLMETFDFSDKQAQAILDMRLARLTGLERDKLMAEYDELQKTIAYLRSLLSDEVLLMGVIKEEMSAIRDKFADERRTELTVMEGEIDIEDLIQSDDMVVTMTHFGYVKRLPKSTYRAQHRGGKGVSGMTTRDEDYVERLIIVNTHEDIMFFTNRGRVYTLKCYQIPEAGRTARGMAIVNLLQIAGDEKVTAMIPVPRDVGEHYLVMMTRLGMIKRTPYSEFANLRKSGLIAITLKEDDELCAVNLTDGDMSMLIGSRQGRALRFHESAIRVIGRTGMGVHAMRLREGDELIDMSMLLEGQQVLAITTNGYGKRTDPEQYREQGRNGMGIFAMSLTDKTGLLAAQLAVNEDEDILLITDDGTIIRMAVADIRESGRNTQGVRLMRIADGAQIVAVARAEQEEEEDADEEAFEEASGQHASAGTDAVDGAQEDRDI
;
A
#
# COMPACT_ATOMS: atom_id res chain seq x y z
N MET A 1 24.91 -66.12 11.21
CA MET A 1 24.82 -64.82 10.54
C MET A 1 23.53 -64.80 9.74
N SER A 2 22.43 -64.28 10.30
CA SER A 2 21.15 -64.12 9.61
C SER A 2 21.24 -62.87 8.77
N SER A 3 21.12 -63.04 7.46
CA SER A 3 21.01 -61.94 6.50
C SER A 3 19.74 -61.16 6.79
N ILE A 4 19.89 -59.95 7.30
CA ILE A 4 18.85 -58.96 7.37
C ILE A 4 18.54 -58.57 5.91
N ASN A 5 17.42 -59.05 5.38
CA ASN A 5 16.89 -58.62 4.10
C ASN A 5 16.40 -57.16 4.31
N ASP A 6 17.28 -56.18 4.17
CA ASP A 6 16.90 -54.81 4.09
C ASP A 6 16.06 -54.60 2.81
N LYS A 7 14.79 -54.48 2.96
CA LYS A 7 13.86 -54.08 1.88
C LYS A 7 14.18 -52.62 1.53
N LEU A 8 15.05 -52.39 0.56
CA LEU A 8 15.26 -51.08 -0.04
C LEU A 8 14.00 -50.70 -0.80
N ILE A 9 13.27 -49.71 -0.28
CA ILE A 9 12.12 -49.09 -0.96
C ILE A 9 12.65 -47.84 -1.65
N PRO A 10 12.68 -47.79 -2.99
CA PRO A 10 13.06 -46.59 -3.69
C PRO A 10 12.01 -45.49 -3.43
N ILE A 11 12.43 -44.33 -2.91
CA ILE A 11 11.60 -43.18 -2.68
C ILE A 11 12.04 -42.10 -3.67
N ASP A 12 11.11 -41.60 -4.45
CA ASP A 12 11.30 -40.42 -5.27
C ASP A 12 11.39 -39.17 -4.36
N LEU A 13 12.57 -38.62 -4.24
CA LEU A 13 12.87 -37.48 -3.38
C LEU A 13 12.00 -36.25 -3.74
N GLU A 14 11.78 -35.98 -5.02
CA GLU A 14 10.98 -34.85 -5.48
C GLU A 14 9.52 -35.02 -5.07
N HIS A 15 8.95 -36.20 -5.24
CA HIS A 15 7.58 -36.51 -4.84
C HIS A 15 7.37 -36.39 -3.32
N GLU A 16 8.28 -36.94 -2.53
CA GLU A 16 8.20 -36.92 -1.06
C GLU A 16 8.41 -35.51 -0.51
N MET A 17 9.34 -34.74 -1.07
CA MET A 17 9.51 -33.33 -0.70
C MET A 17 8.27 -32.50 -1.02
N LYS A 18 7.68 -32.65 -2.21
CA LYS A 18 6.43 -31.95 -2.58
C LYS A 18 5.30 -32.29 -1.60
N LYS A 19 5.10 -33.57 -1.30
CA LYS A 19 4.05 -34.04 -0.38
C LYS A 19 4.27 -33.47 1.02
N SER A 20 5.49 -33.56 1.55
CA SER A 20 5.83 -33.07 2.89
C SER A 20 5.71 -31.55 2.98
N PHE A 21 6.14 -30.83 1.93
CA PHE A 21 6.02 -29.37 1.88
C PHE A 21 4.56 -28.93 1.84
N ILE A 22 3.69 -29.57 1.03
CA ILE A 22 2.26 -29.28 0.97
C ILE A 22 1.62 -29.54 2.33
N SER A 23 1.92 -30.67 2.97
CA SER A 23 1.37 -31.01 4.30
C SER A 23 1.79 -29.98 5.36
N TYR A 24 3.07 -29.58 5.36
CA TYR A 24 3.58 -28.55 6.25
C TYR A 24 2.92 -27.20 5.97
N ALA A 25 2.84 -26.78 4.70
CA ALA A 25 2.20 -25.53 4.31
C ALA A 25 0.72 -25.46 4.76
N MET A 26 -0.04 -26.54 4.53
CA MET A 26 -1.43 -26.66 4.97
C MET A 26 -1.55 -26.56 6.50
N ALA A 27 -0.69 -27.26 7.23
CA ALA A 27 -0.66 -27.19 8.70
C ALA A 27 -0.36 -25.79 9.21
N VAL A 28 0.60 -25.06 8.60
CA VAL A 28 0.92 -23.68 8.98
C VAL A 28 -0.23 -22.72 8.64
N ILE A 29 -0.85 -22.87 7.49
CA ILE A 29 -1.97 -22.03 7.05
C ILE A 29 -3.17 -22.21 7.99
N ILE A 30 -3.64 -23.45 8.19
CA ILE A 30 -4.89 -23.74 8.89
C ILE A 30 -4.71 -23.72 10.42
N ASN A 31 -3.59 -24.28 10.93
CA ASN A 31 -3.46 -24.56 12.37
C ASN A 31 -2.45 -23.63 13.09
N ARG A 32 -1.93 -22.57 12.44
CA ARG A 32 -0.93 -21.71 13.08
C ARG A 32 -1.10 -20.22 12.79
N ALA A 33 -1.05 -19.80 11.52
CA ALA A 33 -0.77 -18.43 11.16
C ALA A 33 -2.02 -17.57 10.91
N LEU A 34 -3.09 -18.15 10.40
CA LEU A 34 -4.29 -17.43 10.01
C LEU A 34 -5.38 -17.48 11.06
N PRO A 35 -6.15 -16.39 11.25
CA PRO A 35 -7.32 -16.35 12.10
C PRO A 35 -8.53 -16.98 11.39
N ASP A 36 -9.45 -17.56 12.16
CA ASP A 36 -10.78 -17.93 11.67
C ASP A 36 -11.67 -16.68 11.57
N VAL A 37 -12.46 -16.56 10.50
CA VAL A 37 -13.31 -15.39 10.27
C VAL A 37 -14.38 -15.22 11.33
N ARG A 38 -14.81 -16.31 11.97
CA ARG A 38 -15.91 -16.38 12.93
C ARG A 38 -15.55 -15.78 14.29
N ASP A 39 -14.38 -16.13 14.86
CA ASP A 39 -13.93 -15.65 16.18
C ASP A 39 -12.69 -14.74 16.14
N GLY A 40 -12.05 -14.59 14.99
CA GLY A 40 -10.88 -13.72 14.81
C GLY A 40 -9.60 -14.21 15.49
N LEU A 41 -9.57 -15.46 15.96
CA LEU A 41 -8.48 -16.00 16.74
C LEU A 41 -7.65 -17.00 15.94
N LYS A 42 -6.34 -16.95 16.16
CA LYS A 42 -5.45 -18.05 15.78
C LYS A 42 -5.61 -19.21 16.77
N PRO A 43 -5.27 -20.44 16.40
CA PRO A 43 -5.40 -21.59 17.28
C PRO A 43 -4.74 -21.42 18.65
N VAL A 44 -3.55 -20.79 18.71
CA VAL A 44 -2.85 -20.55 19.99
C VAL A 44 -3.64 -19.61 20.91
N HIS A 45 -4.20 -18.53 20.37
CA HIS A 45 -4.99 -17.58 21.16
C HIS A 45 -6.29 -18.23 21.69
N ARG A 46 -6.96 -19.01 20.84
CA ARG A 46 -8.18 -19.74 21.21
C ARG A 46 -7.91 -20.74 22.32
N ARG A 47 -6.80 -21.50 22.23
CA ARG A 47 -6.39 -22.45 23.26
C ARG A 47 -6.03 -21.80 24.58
N ILE A 48 -5.37 -20.62 24.54
CA ILE A 48 -5.06 -19.85 25.75
C ILE A 48 -6.35 -19.44 26.47
N LEU A 49 -7.29 -18.82 25.75
CA LEU A 49 -8.54 -18.35 26.35
C LEU A 49 -9.39 -19.51 26.84
N TYR A 50 -9.45 -20.63 26.10
CA TYR A 50 -10.17 -21.83 26.51
C TYR A 50 -9.57 -22.47 27.78
N ALA A 51 -8.26 -22.61 27.86
CA ALA A 51 -7.58 -23.09 29.05
C ALA A 51 -7.81 -22.16 30.28
N MET A 52 -7.78 -20.85 30.08
CA MET A 52 -8.08 -19.88 31.13
C MET A 52 -9.53 -20.02 31.63
N ASN A 53 -10.48 -20.32 30.75
CA ASN A 53 -11.87 -20.57 31.10
C ASN A 53 -12.03 -21.87 31.93
N GLU A 54 -11.38 -22.97 31.51
CA GLU A 54 -11.39 -24.22 32.28
C GLU A 54 -10.76 -24.06 33.69
N LEU A 55 -9.70 -23.27 33.77
CA LEU A 55 -9.07 -22.93 35.06
C LEU A 55 -9.91 -21.96 35.92
N GLY A 56 -11.06 -21.51 35.43
CA GLY A 56 -11.95 -20.57 36.07
C GLY A 56 -11.30 -19.21 36.34
N MET A 57 -10.41 -18.74 35.47
CA MET A 57 -9.69 -17.45 35.59
C MET A 57 -10.52 -16.30 35.06
N THR A 58 -11.74 -16.15 35.55
CA THR A 58 -12.68 -15.10 35.19
C THR A 58 -12.27 -13.73 35.77
N PRO A 59 -12.77 -12.59 35.25
CA PRO A 59 -12.41 -11.25 35.67
C PRO A 59 -12.69 -10.93 37.14
N ASP A 60 -13.63 -11.65 37.77
CA ASP A 60 -14.00 -11.54 39.16
C ASP A 60 -13.09 -12.34 40.11
N LYS A 61 -12.22 -13.19 39.59
CA LYS A 61 -11.29 -14.02 40.36
C LYS A 61 -9.92 -13.35 40.47
N PRO A 62 -9.12 -13.73 41.50
CA PRO A 62 -7.75 -13.25 41.65
C PRO A 62 -6.88 -13.63 40.44
N PHE A 63 -5.86 -12.79 40.19
CA PHE A 63 -4.82 -13.08 39.21
C PHE A 63 -4.10 -14.41 39.53
N ARG A 64 -3.61 -15.09 38.51
CA ARG A 64 -2.81 -16.31 38.60
C ARG A 64 -1.50 -16.14 37.85
N LYS A 65 -0.43 -16.82 38.32
CA LYS A 65 0.87 -16.82 37.63
C LYS A 65 0.73 -17.24 36.17
N SER A 66 1.33 -16.46 35.30
CA SER A 66 1.32 -16.73 33.82
C SER A 66 1.88 -18.11 33.50
N ALA A 67 2.90 -18.56 34.25
CA ALA A 67 3.49 -19.88 34.11
C ALA A 67 2.47 -21.02 34.30
N ARG A 68 1.43 -20.85 35.13
CA ARG A 68 0.37 -21.84 35.29
C ARG A 68 -0.50 -21.95 34.06
N ILE A 69 -0.85 -20.80 33.46
CA ILE A 69 -1.64 -20.75 32.23
C ILE A 69 -0.88 -21.43 31.10
N VAL A 70 0.38 -21.03 30.91
CA VAL A 70 1.26 -21.56 29.86
C VAL A 70 1.44 -23.08 30.03
N GLY A 71 1.67 -23.55 31.24
CA GLY A 71 1.83 -24.98 31.54
C GLY A 71 0.56 -25.78 31.21
N ASP A 72 -0.61 -25.27 31.55
CA ASP A 72 -1.90 -25.92 31.26
C ASP A 72 -2.19 -26.00 29.76
N VAL A 73 -1.92 -24.88 29.02
CA VAL A 73 -2.05 -24.84 27.55
C VAL A 73 -1.13 -25.82 26.86
N LEU A 74 0.14 -25.90 27.30
CA LEU A 74 1.11 -26.83 26.72
C LEU A 74 0.75 -28.29 26.97
N GLY A 75 0.37 -28.60 28.20
CA GLY A 75 0.04 -29.96 28.62
C GLY A 75 -1.23 -30.52 27.99
N LYS A 76 -2.20 -29.66 27.68
CA LYS A 76 -3.51 -30.09 27.23
C LYS A 76 -3.79 -29.88 25.74
N TYR A 77 -3.33 -28.74 25.16
CA TYR A 77 -3.86 -28.29 23.87
C TYR A 77 -2.82 -27.91 22.83
N HIS A 78 -1.62 -27.41 23.25
CA HIS A 78 -0.68 -26.80 22.33
C HIS A 78 0.74 -27.31 22.54
N PRO A 79 1.13 -28.47 21.93
CA PRO A 79 2.44 -29.13 22.16
C PRO A 79 3.58 -28.42 21.40
N HIS A 80 3.88 -27.15 21.76
CA HIS A 80 4.94 -26.31 21.18
C HIS A 80 5.74 -25.63 22.29
N GLY A 81 6.70 -24.76 21.95
CA GLY A 81 7.54 -24.08 22.94
C GLY A 81 6.74 -23.15 23.87
N ASP A 82 7.11 -23.12 25.14
CA ASP A 82 6.49 -22.32 26.20
C ASP A 82 6.59 -20.82 25.95
N SER A 83 7.72 -20.36 25.41
CA SER A 83 7.91 -18.95 25.02
C SER A 83 6.89 -18.50 23.99
N SER A 84 6.58 -19.33 22.99
CA SER A 84 5.61 -18.98 21.94
C SER A 84 4.18 -18.80 22.50
N VAL A 85 3.78 -19.64 23.45
CA VAL A 85 2.48 -19.53 24.14
C VAL A 85 2.46 -18.30 25.05
N TYR A 86 3.55 -18.08 25.79
CA TYR A 86 3.66 -16.93 26.66
C TYR A 86 3.62 -15.61 25.89
N ASP A 87 4.41 -15.48 24.81
CA ASP A 87 4.43 -14.29 23.97
C ASP A 87 3.06 -14.02 23.31
N ALA A 88 2.34 -15.07 22.90
CA ALA A 88 0.99 -14.93 22.38
C ALA A 88 0.03 -14.38 23.46
N MET A 89 0.11 -14.91 24.69
CA MET A 89 -0.69 -14.41 25.82
C MET A 89 -0.33 -12.97 26.20
N VAL A 90 0.96 -12.63 26.20
CA VAL A 90 1.46 -11.28 26.47
C VAL A 90 0.85 -10.28 25.51
N ARG A 91 0.84 -10.58 24.20
CA ARG A 91 0.22 -9.70 23.20
C ARG A 91 -1.26 -9.43 23.45
N LEU A 92 -2.00 -10.42 23.97
CA LEU A 92 -3.42 -10.25 24.32
C LEU A 92 -3.64 -9.32 25.53
N ALA A 93 -2.57 -9.01 26.27
CA ALA A 93 -2.60 -8.14 27.44
C ALA A 93 -1.93 -6.76 27.22
N GLN A 94 -1.37 -6.49 26.03
CA GLN A 94 -0.70 -5.23 25.71
C GLN A 94 -1.69 -4.25 25.09
N ASP A 95 -1.91 -3.11 25.73
CA ASP A 95 -2.84 -2.05 25.29
C ASP A 95 -2.36 -1.29 24.05
N PHE A 96 -1.07 -1.39 23.71
CA PHE A 96 -0.47 -0.85 22.49
C PHE A 96 -0.41 -1.86 21.33
N SER A 97 -0.68 -3.14 21.59
CA SER A 97 -0.66 -4.21 20.58
C SER A 97 -2.05 -4.63 20.14
N ILE A 98 -3.05 -4.61 21.03
CA ILE A 98 -4.42 -5.02 20.78
C ILE A 98 -5.38 -3.89 21.17
N ARG A 99 -6.39 -3.65 20.32
CA ARG A 99 -7.30 -2.51 20.50
C ARG A 99 -8.20 -2.67 21.74
N TYR A 100 -8.68 -3.89 21.98
CA TYR A 100 -9.44 -4.27 23.17
C TYR A 100 -8.80 -5.52 23.78
N MET A 101 -8.18 -5.35 24.93
CA MET A 101 -7.45 -6.42 25.62
C MET A 101 -8.34 -7.61 25.94
N LEU A 102 -7.83 -8.81 25.68
CA LEU A 102 -8.50 -10.07 25.99
C LEU A 102 -7.96 -10.70 27.28
N VAL A 103 -6.79 -10.31 27.71
CA VAL A 103 -6.15 -10.73 28.96
C VAL A 103 -5.83 -9.50 29.79
N GLU A 104 -6.13 -9.51 31.09
CA GLU A 104 -5.65 -8.55 32.05
C GLU A 104 -4.35 -9.07 32.67
N GLY A 105 -3.28 -8.29 32.53
CA GLY A 105 -1.96 -8.61 33.07
C GLY A 105 -1.63 -7.81 34.32
N GLN A 106 -0.89 -8.43 35.26
CA GLN A 106 -0.27 -7.77 36.42
C GLN A 106 1.24 -8.04 36.41
N GLY A 107 2.05 -6.98 36.45
CA GLY A 107 3.51 -7.03 36.28
C GLY A 107 3.96 -6.36 34.98
N ASN A 108 5.19 -6.63 34.55
CA ASN A 108 5.74 -6.07 33.33
C ASN A 108 5.38 -6.98 32.15
N PHE A 109 4.50 -6.50 31.25
CA PHE A 109 4.10 -7.14 30.01
C PHE A 109 4.75 -6.51 28.77
N GLY A 110 5.89 -5.80 28.94
CA GLY A 110 6.57 -5.11 27.86
C GLY A 110 6.12 -3.65 27.73
N SER A 111 6.77 -2.94 26.80
CA SER A 111 6.48 -1.52 26.51
C SER A 111 6.51 -1.23 25.02
N VAL A 112 6.05 -0.04 24.64
CA VAL A 112 6.11 0.47 23.27
C VAL A 112 7.55 0.73 22.80
N ASP A 113 8.51 0.76 23.73
CA ASP A 113 9.95 0.85 23.46
C ASP A 113 10.54 -0.47 22.94
N GLY A 114 9.73 -1.53 22.96
CA GLY A 114 10.16 -2.86 22.54
C GLY A 114 10.79 -3.69 23.63
N ASP A 115 10.67 -3.26 24.89
CA ASP A 115 11.06 -4.10 26.02
C ASP A 115 10.21 -5.35 26.05
N GLY A 116 10.85 -6.49 26.30
CA GLY A 116 10.18 -7.76 26.46
C GLY A 116 9.40 -7.83 27.76
N ALA A 117 8.39 -8.70 27.83
CA ALA A 117 7.72 -9.01 29.07
C ALA A 117 8.69 -9.67 30.07
N ALA A 118 8.47 -9.46 31.37
CA ALA A 118 9.18 -10.19 32.40
C ALA A 118 8.88 -11.69 32.29
N ALA A 119 9.79 -12.54 32.77
CA ALA A 119 9.59 -13.99 32.71
C ALA A 119 8.26 -14.42 33.37
N MET A 120 7.59 -15.41 32.78
CA MET A 120 6.24 -15.86 33.16
C MET A 120 6.05 -16.27 34.63
N ARG A 121 7.13 -16.52 35.34
CA ARG A 121 7.11 -16.78 36.82
C ARG A 121 6.86 -15.52 37.65
N TYR A 122 7.11 -14.33 37.09
CA TYR A 122 6.88 -13.05 37.76
C TYR A 122 5.54 -12.44 37.44
N THR A 123 5.09 -12.55 36.20
CA THR A 123 3.82 -11.99 35.75
C THR A 123 2.62 -12.82 36.18
N GLU A 124 1.48 -12.16 36.29
CA GLU A 124 0.19 -12.76 36.60
C GLU A 124 -0.86 -12.30 35.59
N ALA A 125 -1.84 -13.16 35.29
CA ALA A 125 -2.88 -12.85 34.32
C ALA A 125 -4.24 -13.44 34.73
N ARG A 126 -5.31 -12.88 34.14
CA ARG A 126 -6.67 -13.39 34.14
C ARG A 126 -7.38 -12.93 32.86
N MET A 127 -8.55 -13.49 32.53
CA MET A 127 -9.35 -13.03 31.40
C MET A 127 -9.86 -11.60 31.64
N ALA A 128 -9.88 -10.78 30.59
CA ALA A 128 -10.53 -9.47 30.60
C ALA A 128 -12.05 -9.58 30.60
N LYS A 129 -12.75 -8.53 31.04
CA LYS A 129 -14.24 -8.53 31.08
C LYS A 129 -14.86 -8.75 29.72
N LEU A 130 -14.28 -8.16 28.67
CA LEU A 130 -14.79 -8.33 27.31
C LEU A 130 -14.64 -9.76 26.80
N THR A 131 -13.61 -10.50 27.24
CA THR A 131 -13.34 -11.90 26.85
C THR A 131 -14.46 -12.84 27.23
N MET A 132 -15.22 -12.52 28.29
CA MET A 132 -16.40 -13.32 28.67
C MET A 132 -17.47 -13.33 27.58
N ASN A 133 -17.48 -12.32 26.69
CA ASN A 133 -18.39 -12.30 25.54
C ASN A 133 -17.84 -13.07 24.32
N LEU A 134 -16.55 -13.43 24.30
CA LEU A 134 -15.99 -14.33 23.30
C LEU A 134 -16.26 -15.80 23.65
N ILE A 135 -16.11 -16.17 24.91
CA ILE A 135 -16.13 -17.56 25.37
C ILE A 135 -17.43 -17.96 26.07
N GLY A 136 -18.25 -16.98 26.41
CA GLY A 136 -19.49 -17.21 27.14
C GLY A 136 -20.42 -18.22 26.47
N GLU A 137 -21.09 -19.04 27.27
CA GLU A 137 -22.07 -20.06 26.82
C GLU A 137 -21.48 -21.18 25.94
N ILE A 138 -20.17 -21.40 26.00
CA ILE A 138 -19.50 -22.50 25.30
C ILE A 138 -19.94 -23.88 25.78
N ASP A 139 -20.45 -23.97 27.01
CA ASP A 139 -21.01 -25.16 27.65
C ASP A 139 -22.44 -25.51 27.19
N LYS A 140 -23.06 -24.66 26.36
CA LYS A 140 -24.40 -24.86 25.81
C LYS A 140 -24.40 -25.45 24.39
N ASP A 141 -23.40 -26.21 24.02
CA ASP A 141 -23.27 -26.83 22.71
C ASP A 141 -23.32 -25.83 21.53
N THR A 142 -22.82 -24.60 21.75
CA THR A 142 -22.88 -23.50 20.78
C THR A 142 -21.91 -23.65 19.62
N VAL A 143 -20.82 -24.38 19.81
CA VAL A 143 -19.74 -24.63 18.84
C VAL A 143 -19.31 -26.09 18.84
N ASP A 144 -18.68 -26.52 17.76
CA ASP A 144 -18.16 -27.88 17.66
C ASP A 144 -16.82 -28.02 18.39
N PHE A 145 -16.58 -29.24 18.88
CA PHE A 145 -15.35 -29.64 19.54
C PHE A 145 -14.65 -30.74 18.74
N TYR A 146 -13.33 -30.79 18.81
CA TYR A 146 -12.49 -31.82 18.23
C TYR A 146 -11.42 -32.28 19.22
N PRO A 147 -10.87 -33.51 19.06
CA PRO A 147 -9.84 -34.01 19.94
C PRO A 147 -8.60 -33.14 19.96
N ASN A 148 -7.92 -33.06 21.10
CA ASN A 148 -6.60 -32.45 21.22
C ASN A 148 -5.54 -33.37 20.58
N PHE A 149 -4.25 -33.04 20.73
CA PHE A 149 -3.15 -33.73 20.04
C PHE A 149 -2.90 -35.16 20.50
N ASP A 150 -3.32 -35.56 21.72
CA ASP A 150 -3.22 -36.92 22.28
C ASP A 150 -4.58 -37.63 22.41
N GLU A 151 -5.64 -37.04 21.86
CA GLU A 151 -7.01 -37.53 21.82
C GLU A 151 -7.66 -37.78 23.20
N THR A 152 -7.05 -37.26 24.28
CA THR A 152 -7.55 -37.42 25.65
C THR A 152 -8.60 -36.38 26.04
N LEU A 153 -8.57 -35.20 25.42
CA LEU A 153 -9.44 -34.05 25.71
C LEU A 153 -10.04 -33.48 24.43
N LEU A 154 -11.13 -32.74 24.59
CA LEU A 154 -11.77 -32.00 23.52
C LEU A 154 -11.43 -30.51 23.62
N GLN A 155 -11.27 -29.86 22.46
CA GLN A 155 -11.04 -28.43 22.34
C GLN A 155 -12.01 -27.82 21.31
N PRO A 156 -12.42 -26.54 21.45
CA PRO A 156 -13.37 -25.93 20.53
C PRO A 156 -12.74 -25.64 19.19
N THR A 157 -13.49 -25.81 18.09
CA THR A 157 -13.08 -25.43 16.75
C THR A 157 -12.97 -23.91 16.61
N VAL A 158 -13.95 -23.19 17.18
CA VAL A 158 -14.04 -21.72 17.27
C VAL A 158 -14.68 -21.35 18.60
N LEU A 159 -14.61 -20.09 19.00
CA LEU A 159 -15.35 -19.58 20.14
C LEU A 159 -16.72 -19.01 19.70
N PRO A 160 -17.72 -18.93 20.59
CA PRO A 160 -19.03 -18.35 20.29
C PRO A 160 -18.96 -16.89 19.80
N SER A 161 -18.04 -16.09 20.32
CA SER A 161 -17.65 -14.74 19.84
C SER A 161 -18.83 -13.79 19.63
N ARG A 162 -19.50 -13.36 20.69
CA ARG A 162 -20.72 -12.52 20.64
C ARG A 162 -20.48 -11.08 20.13
N TYR A 163 -19.28 -10.72 19.70
CA TYR A 163 -18.93 -9.51 18.98
C TYR A 163 -17.89 -9.83 17.90
N PRO A 164 -17.80 -9.06 16.81
CA PRO A 164 -16.97 -9.37 15.64
C PRO A 164 -15.47 -9.11 15.91
N ASN A 165 -14.86 -9.99 16.71
CA ASN A 165 -13.50 -9.84 17.22
C ASN A 165 -12.43 -9.71 16.12
N LEU A 166 -12.63 -10.37 14.95
CA LEU A 166 -11.65 -10.27 13.86
C LEU A 166 -11.45 -8.83 13.39
N LEU A 167 -12.53 -8.07 13.20
CA LEU A 167 -12.44 -6.66 12.81
C LEU A 167 -12.09 -5.76 14.00
N VAL A 168 -12.66 -6.03 15.18
CA VAL A 168 -12.44 -5.20 16.37
C VAL A 168 -10.98 -5.19 16.80
N ASN A 169 -10.33 -6.36 16.87
CA ASN A 169 -8.95 -6.49 17.31
C ASN A 169 -7.93 -6.67 16.17
N GLY A 170 -8.41 -6.96 14.96
CA GLY A 170 -7.54 -7.27 13.84
C GLY A 170 -6.74 -8.57 14.03
N SER A 171 -5.88 -8.87 13.08
CA SER A 171 -4.93 -9.99 13.18
C SER A 171 -3.79 -9.80 12.18
N SER A 172 -2.58 -10.15 12.56
CA SER A 172 -1.42 -10.20 11.66
C SER A 172 -0.74 -11.55 11.73
N GLY A 173 -0.29 -12.10 10.61
CA GLY A 173 0.38 -13.40 10.57
C GLY A 173 1.02 -13.71 9.23
N ILE A 174 2.11 -14.48 9.28
CA ILE A 174 2.85 -14.92 8.10
C ILE A 174 2.71 -16.43 7.98
N ALA A 175 2.09 -16.89 6.91
CA ALA A 175 1.96 -18.30 6.55
C ALA A 175 2.88 -18.65 5.38
N VAL A 176 2.79 -19.87 4.88
CA VAL A 176 3.55 -20.28 3.70
C VAL A 176 2.85 -19.73 2.45
N GLY A 177 3.56 -18.88 1.70
CA GLY A 177 3.07 -18.30 0.46
C GLY A 177 2.00 -17.20 0.60
N MET A 178 1.57 -16.87 1.83
CA MET A 178 0.57 -15.84 2.11
C MET A 178 0.75 -15.22 3.48
N ALA A 179 0.21 -14.01 3.67
CA ALA A 179 0.23 -13.32 4.95
C ALA A 179 -1.12 -12.65 5.19
N THR A 180 -1.53 -12.54 6.44
CA THR A 180 -2.68 -11.74 6.86
C THR A 180 -2.22 -10.50 7.61
N ASN A 181 -2.90 -9.38 7.39
CA ASN A 181 -2.68 -8.14 8.11
C ASN A 181 -3.99 -7.34 8.16
N ILE A 182 -4.86 -7.71 9.09
CA ILE A 182 -6.19 -7.13 9.26
C ILE A 182 -6.08 -6.04 10.32
N PRO A 183 -6.41 -4.78 9.99
CA PRO A 183 -6.33 -3.69 10.96
C PRO A 183 -7.43 -3.80 12.01
N PRO A 184 -7.18 -3.32 13.25
CA PRO A 184 -8.21 -3.21 14.28
C PRO A 184 -9.17 -2.05 14.00
N HIS A 185 -10.40 -2.13 14.58
CA HIS A 185 -11.45 -1.14 14.40
C HIS A 185 -12.15 -0.81 15.72
N ASN A 186 -12.88 0.30 15.74
CA ASN A 186 -13.67 0.69 16.89
C ASN A 186 -14.88 -0.25 17.08
N LEU A 187 -15.10 -0.73 18.31
CA LEU A 187 -16.17 -1.68 18.63
C LEU A 187 -17.55 -1.14 18.29
N ARG A 188 -17.83 0.13 18.60
CA ARG A 188 -19.12 0.78 18.28
C ARG A 188 -19.39 0.75 16.79
N GLU A 189 -18.42 1.21 15.99
CA GLU A 189 -18.54 1.31 14.54
C GLU A 189 -18.81 -0.07 13.90
N VAL A 190 -18.07 -1.10 14.33
CA VAL A 190 -18.23 -2.46 13.77
C VAL A 190 -19.56 -3.08 14.16
N VAL A 191 -19.99 -2.91 15.42
CA VAL A 191 -21.29 -3.42 15.86
C VAL A 191 -22.44 -2.70 15.14
N ASP A 192 -22.37 -1.37 15.01
CA ASP A 192 -23.37 -0.61 14.27
C ASP A 192 -23.44 -1.02 12.78
N GLY A 193 -22.29 -1.30 12.17
CA GLY A 193 -22.21 -1.88 10.83
C GLY A 193 -22.84 -3.29 10.73
N CYS A 194 -22.63 -4.14 11.72
CA CYS A 194 -23.29 -5.46 11.80
C CYS A 194 -24.80 -5.32 11.92
N ILE A 195 -25.30 -4.44 12.78
CA ILE A 195 -26.73 -4.18 12.98
C ILE A 195 -27.36 -3.68 11.66
N HIS A 196 -26.71 -2.74 10.99
CA HIS A 196 -27.16 -2.26 9.70
C HIS A 196 -27.25 -3.39 8.66
N MET A 197 -26.24 -4.25 8.59
CA MET A 197 -26.24 -5.38 7.67
C MET A 197 -27.30 -6.44 8.00
N ILE A 198 -27.67 -6.61 9.27
CA ILE A 198 -28.78 -7.48 9.68
C ILE A 198 -30.11 -6.92 9.15
N ASP A 199 -30.30 -5.59 9.24
CA ASP A 199 -31.51 -4.92 8.77
C ASP A 199 -31.56 -4.80 7.24
N HIS A 200 -30.40 -4.71 6.57
CA HIS A 200 -30.25 -4.55 5.13
C HIS A 200 -29.21 -5.58 4.59
N PRO A 201 -29.61 -6.84 4.37
CA PRO A 201 -28.65 -7.91 3.98
C PRO A 201 -27.93 -7.65 2.67
N ASP A 202 -28.53 -6.84 1.76
CA ASP A 202 -27.96 -6.49 0.45
C ASP A 202 -27.18 -5.17 0.44
N CYS A 203 -26.89 -4.59 1.62
CA CYS A 203 -26.17 -3.33 1.72
C CYS A 203 -24.79 -3.40 1.02
N SER A 204 -24.40 -2.26 0.43
CA SER A 204 -23.12 -2.10 -0.24
C SER A 204 -21.97 -1.85 0.77
N VAL A 205 -20.73 -1.93 0.30
CA VAL A 205 -19.56 -1.57 1.13
C VAL A 205 -19.58 -0.09 1.48
N GLU A 206 -20.05 0.77 0.56
CA GLU A 206 -20.18 2.21 0.77
C GLU A 206 -21.16 2.55 1.91
N GLU A 207 -22.27 1.87 2.00
CA GLU A 207 -23.21 2.01 3.10
C GLU A 207 -22.61 1.59 4.43
N LEU A 208 -21.89 0.46 4.45
CA LEU A 208 -21.18 0.00 5.63
C LEU A 208 -20.08 0.98 6.09
N MET A 209 -19.43 1.68 5.15
CA MET A 209 -18.42 2.71 5.45
C MET A 209 -19.01 3.95 6.11
N GLN A 210 -20.32 4.17 6.10
CA GLN A 210 -20.94 5.24 6.87
C GLN A 210 -20.87 4.97 8.37
N PHE A 211 -20.88 3.70 8.76
CA PHE A 211 -20.74 3.24 10.15
C PHE A 211 -19.28 2.93 10.50
N ILE A 212 -18.60 2.12 9.68
CA ILE A 212 -17.20 1.70 9.87
C ILE A 212 -16.30 2.62 9.03
N LYS A 213 -15.92 3.75 9.61
CA LYS A 213 -15.22 4.83 8.90
C LYS A 213 -13.80 4.46 8.48
N GLY A 214 -13.14 3.59 9.23
CA GLY A 214 -11.75 3.18 9.00
C GLY A 214 -11.16 2.44 10.18
N PRO A 215 -9.91 1.96 10.06
CA PRO A 215 -9.17 1.35 11.17
C PRO A 215 -9.07 2.27 12.37
N ASP A 216 -8.99 1.68 13.56
CA ASP A 216 -8.82 2.38 14.84
C ASP A 216 -7.68 1.71 15.62
N PHE A 217 -6.49 2.25 15.49
CA PHE A 217 -5.28 1.66 16.05
C PHE A 217 -5.15 1.91 17.56
N PRO A 218 -4.63 0.95 18.33
CA PRO A 218 -4.45 1.11 19.77
C PRO A 218 -3.52 2.26 20.15
N THR A 219 -2.53 2.57 19.32
CA THR A 219 -1.56 3.67 19.52
C THR A 219 -2.04 5.02 18.98
N GLY A 220 -3.27 5.13 18.49
CA GLY A 220 -3.81 6.36 17.92
C GLY A 220 -3.22 6.70 16.54
N GLY A 221 -2.70 7.90 16.40
CA GLY A 221 -2.16 8.44 15.17
C GLY A 221 -3.23 8.99 14.23
N ILE A 222 -2.80 9.42 13.05
CA ILE A 222 -3.64 10.07 12.03
C ILE A 222 -3.59 9.25 10.74
N ILE A 223 -4.73 8.80 10.24
CA ILE A 223 -4.82 8.18 8.92
C ILE A 223 -5.04 9.28 7.88
N LEU A 224 -4.21 9.28 6.84
CA LEU A 224 -4.24 10.25 5.76
C LEU A 224 -4.97 9.68 4.53
N GLY A 225 -6.08 10.31 4.17
CA GLY A 225 -6.88 9.95 3.00
C GLY A 225 -7.74 8.70 3.16
N HIS A 226 -8.77 8.58 2.35
CA HIS A 226 -9.72 7.47 2.38
C HIS A 226 -9.49 6.39 1.32
N ALA A 227 -8.67 6.67 0.30
CA ALA A 227 -8.46 5.77 -0.85
C ALA A 227 -7.95 4.38 -0.43
N GLY A 228 -6.95 4.34 0.49
CA GLY A 228 -6.41 3.09 1.02
C GLY A 228 -7.41 2.27 1.83
N ILE A 229 -8.26 2.94 2.62
CA ILE A 229 -9.35 2.32 3.38
C ILE A 229 -10.39 1.74 2.42
N LYS A 230 -10.83 2.55 1.45
CA LYS A 230 -11.81 2.12 0.45
C LYS A 230 -11.31 0.90 -0.33
N ALA A 231 -10.07 0.91 -0.78
CA ALA A 231 -9.46 -0.23 -1.47
C ALA A 231 -9.44 -1.49 -0.57
N ALA A 232 -9.04 -1.36 0.71
CA ALA A 232 -9.03 -2.47 1.65
C ALA A 232 -10.43 -3.07 1.86
N TYR A 233 -11.45 -2.24 2.02
CA TYR A 233 -12.82 -2.69 2.30
C TYR A 233 -13.52 -3.32 1.11
N HIS A 234 -13.19 -2.87 -0.12
CA HIS A 234 -13.74 -3.46 -1.35
C HIS A 234 -13.02 -4.74 -1.77
N THR A 235 -11.69 -4.72 -1.75
CA THR A 235 -10.87 -5.79 -2.36
C THR A 235 -10.18 -6.69 -1.34
N GLY A 236 -10.30 -6.38 -0.06
CA GLY A 236 -9.52 -7.03 1.00
C GLY A 236 -8.04 -6.62 1.03
N ARG A 237 -7.60 -5.68 0.16
CA ARG A 237 -6.21 -5.20 0.11
C ARG A 237 -6.17 -3.69 -0.04
N GLY A 238 -5.36 -3.03 0.80
CA GLY A 238 -5.22 -1.58 0.74
C GLY A 238 -3.93 -1.09 1.39
N ARG A 239 -3.51 0.11 1.03
CA ARG A 239 -2.35 0.81 1.60
C ARG A 239 -2.88 1.99 2.40
N ILE A 240 -2.84 1.90 3.71
CA ILE A 240 -3.38 2.91 4.63
C ILE A 240 -2.20 3.67 5.21
N LEU A 241 -2.11 4.95 4.91
CA LEU A 241 -1.02 5.80 5.37
C LEU A 241 -1.34 6.30 6.78
N VAL A 242 -0.48 5.97 7.73
CA VAL A 242 -0.63 6.36 9.15
C VAL A 242 0.51 7.27 9.54
N ARG A 243 0.20 8.39 10.17
CA ARG A 243 1.14 9.41 10.61
C ARG A 243 1.09 9.58 12.12
N ALA A 244 2.23 9.86 12.72
CA ALA A 244 2.35 10.25 14.12
C ALA A 244 1.56 11.54 14.40
N ARG A 245 0.96 11.64 15.60
CA ARG A 245 0.38 12.91 16.07
C ARG A 245 1.48 13.78 16.61
N THR A 246 1.57 14.99 16.09
CA THR A 246 2.63 15.95 16.46
C THR A 246 2.06 17.31 16.75
N GLU A 247 2.68 18.01 17.69
CA GLU A 247 2.38 19.40 18.02
C GLU A 247 3.66 20.23 17.95
N ILE A 248 3.54 21.49 17.51
CA ILE A 248 4.65 22.42 17.48
C ILE A 248 4.47 23.39 18.63
N GLU A 249 5.39 23.35 19.59
CA GLU A 249 5.38 24.24 20.75
C GLU A 249 6.49 25.31 20.62
N ALA A 250 6.12 26.56 20.85
CA ALA A 250 7.09 27.66 20.89
C ALA A 250 7.92 27.61 22.16
N MET A 251 9.23 27.87 22.06
CA MET A 251 10.18 27.95 23.14
C MET A 251 10.74 29.37 23.30
N PRO A 252 11.33 29.72 24.44
CA PRO A 252 12.05 30.99 24.61
C PRO A 252 13.14 31.20 23.54
N GLN A 253 13.48 32.47 23.25
CA GLN A 253 14.51 32.85 22.28
C GLN A 253 14.20 32.51 20.81
N ASN A 254 12.93 32.55 20.42
CA ASN A 254 12.49 32.26 19.04
C ASN A 254 12.89 30.86 18.54
N ARG A 255 12.88 29.87 19.42
CA ARG A 255 13.05 28.45 19.08
C ARG A 255 11.71 27.73 19.12
N ASN A 256 11.62 26.63 18.43
CA ASN A 256 10.47 25.74 18.45
C ASN A 256 10.90 24.34 18.85
N ARG A 257 9.94 23.56 19.35
CA ARG A 257 10.10 22.12 19.54
C ARG A 257 8.92 21.38 18.91
N ILE A 258 9.21 20.21 18.37
CA ILE A 258 8.20 19.28 17.88
C ILE A 258 7.98 18.26 18.98
N VAL A 259 6.73 18.09 19.39
CA VAL A 259 6.31 17.12 20.40
C VAL A 259 5.51 16.03 19.69
N VAL A 260 5.91 14.77 19.85
CA VAL A 260 5.21 13.61 19.30
C VAL A 260 4.48 12.92 20.44
N THR A 261 3.16 12.86 20.36
CA THR A 261 2.29 12.27 21.39
C THR A 261 1.75 10.89 21.02
N GLU A 262 1.68 10.58 19.73
CA GLU A 262 1.23 9.28 19.23
C GLU A 262 2.11 8.87 18.03
N ILE A 263 2.40 7.57 17.91
CA ILE A 263 3.18 7.01 16.80
C ILE A 263 2.35 5.99 16.01
N PRO A 264 2.69 5.74 14.73
CA PRO A 264 1.99 4.73 13.94
C PRO A 264 2.01 3.35 14.59
N TYR A 265 0.95 2.60 14.37
CA TYR A 265 0.78 1.26 14.93
C TYR A 265 1.93 0.32 14.54
N MET A 266 2.38 -0.50 15.50
CA MET A 266 3.52 -1.42 15.41
C MET A 266 4.90 -0.76 15.27
N VAL A 267 5.03 0.54 15.38
CA VAL A 267 6.31 1.24 15.42
C VAL A 267 6.92 1.13 16.80
N ASN A 268 8.21 0.80 16.87
CA ASN A 268 8.99 0.79 18.10
C ASN A 268 9.49 2.21 18.39
N LYS A 269 9.10 2.78 19.56
CA LYS A 269 9.42 4.16 19.94
C LYS A 269 10.93 4.38 20.09
N ALA A 270 11.65 3.50 20.77
CA ALA A 270 13.09 3.64 20.97
C ALA A 270 13.88 3.62 19.66
N LYS A 271 13.54 2.70 18.75
CA LYS A 271 14.16 2.65 17.39
C LYS A 271 13.82 3.86 16.54
N LEU A 272 12.63 4.43 16.71
CA LEU A 272 12.25 5.67 16.04
C LEU A 272 13.13 6.83 16.51
N VAL A 273 13.31 6.99 17.81
CA VAL A 273 14.17 8.03 18.41
C VAL A 273 15.63 7.83 17.97
N GLU A 274 16.13 6.59 18.02
CA GLU A 274 17.47 6.24 17.53
C GLU A 274 17.66 6.61 16.07
N LYS A 275 16.67 6.29 15.20
CA LYS A 275 16.74 6.63 13.77
C LYS A 275 16.75 8.12 13.52
N ILE A 276 16.02 8.92 14.27
CA ILE A 276 16.06 10.39 14.18
C ILE A 276 17.43 10.90 14.60
N ALA A 277 18.01 10.40 15.69
CA ALA A 277 19.33 10.76 16.15
C ALA A 277 20.42 10.37 15.13
N GLU A 278 20.31 9.21 14.48
CA GLU A 278 21.21 8.75 13.42
C GLU A 278 21.21 9.73 12.23
N LEU A 279 20.03 10.17 11.76
CA LEU A 279 19.92 11.14 10.66
C LEU A 279 20.58 12.48 10.99
N VAL A 280 20.53 12.91 12.24
CA VAL A 280 21.21 14.14 12.72
C VAL A 280 22.72 13.93 12.77
N HIS A 281 23.18 12.79 13.28
CA HIS A 281 24.60 12.45 13.37
C HIS A 281 25.27 12.32 11.98
N GLU A 282 24.56 11.72 11.03
CA GLU A 282 24.98 11.59 9.61
C GLU A 282 24.91 12.92 8.85
N LYS A 283 24.48 14.00 9.48
CA LYS A 283 24.27 15.32 8.86
C LYS A 283 23.30 15.30 7.67
N ARG A 284 22.41 14.35 7.64
CA ARG A 284 21.32 14.25 6.64
C ARG A 284 20.12 15.09 7.03
N LEU A 285 19.99 15.41 8.31
CA LEU A 285 18.98 16.30 8.85
C LEU A 285 19.65 17.33 9.77
N GLU A 286 19.73 18.56 9.29
CA GLU A 286 20.21 19.69 10.06
C GLU A 286 19.03 20.45 10.68
N GLY A 287 19.28 21.16 11.77
CA GLY A 287 18.26 21.99 12.43
C GLY A 287 17.72 21.45 13.74
N ILE A 288 18.00 20.22 14.11
CA ILE A 288 17.68 19.65 15.43
C ILE A 288 18.82 19.98 16.41
N SER A 289 18.49 20.42 17.61
CA SER A 289 19.45 20.71 18.69
C SER A 289 19.49 19.60 19.73
N ASP A 290 18.36 18.98 20.06
CA ASP A 290 18.26 17.93 21.07
C ASP A 290 17.04 17.03 20.83
N ILE A 291 17.13 15.77 21.26
CA ILE A 291 16.03 14.79 21.19
C ILE A 291 15.92 14.10 22.53
N ARG A 292 14.74 14.15 23.15
CA ARG A 292 14.47 13.52 24.43
C ARG A 292 13.17 12.72 24.42
N ASP A 293 13.19 11.63 25.15
CA ASP A 293 11.98 10.89 25.51
C ASP A 293 11.54 11.35 26.91
N GLU A 294 10.41 12.03 26.96
CA GLU A 294 9.77 12.52 28.20
C GLU A 294 8.49 11.71 28.49
N SER A 295 8.34 10.52 27.90
CA SER A 295 7.18 9.66 28.13
C SER A 295 7.09 9.23 29.61
N ASP A 296 5.90 9.31 30.17
CA ASP A 296 5.62 8.92 31.55
C ASP A 296 4.28 8.14 31.62
N ARG A 297 3.78 7.92 32.83
CA ARG A 297 2.47 7.27 33.08
C ARG A 297 1.26 8.03 32.52
N ASN A 298 1.42 9.29 32.13
CA ASN A 298 0.35 10.11 31.58
C ASN A 298 0.27 10.00 30.05
N GLY A 299 1.31 9.45 29.41
CA GLY A 299 1.32 9.22 27.98
C GLY A 299 2.71 9.30 27.33
N MET A 300 2.72 9.06 26.04
CA MET A 300 3.91 9.19 25.21
C MET A 300 4.22 10.67 24.94
N ARG A 301 5.50 11.02 25.06
CA ARG A 301 5.98 12.37 24.76
C ARG A 301 7.43 12.32 24.28
N ILE A 302 7.64 12.35 22.96
CA ILE A 302 8.97 12.51 22.38
C ILE A 302 9.13 13.99 22.03
N VAL A 303 10.19 14.62 22.53
CA VAL A 303 10.48 16.06 22.33
C VAL A 303 11.69 16.20 21.43
N ILE A 304 11.52 16.90 20.31
CA ILE A 304 12.55 17.22 19.33
C ILE A 304 12.75 18.74 19.36
N GLU A 305 13.82 19.22 19.97
CA GLU A 305 14.14 20.65 20.03
C GLU A 305 14.85 21.11 18.73
N LEU A 306 14.40 22.25 18.20
CA LEU A 306 14.97 22.82 17.00
C LEU A 306 15.97 23.91 17.32
N LYS A 307 16.94 24.10 16.42
CA LYS A 307 17.84 25.26 16.46
C LYS A 307 17.07 26.54 16.16
N ARG A 308 17.68 27.69 16.47
CA ARG A 308 17.09 28.99 16.19
C ARG A 308 16.88 29.16 14.67
N ASP A 309 15.81 29.86 14.29
CA ASP A 309 15.47 30.24 12.90
C ASP A 309 15.24 29.05 11.94
N VAL A 310 14.97 27.85 12.48
CA VAL A 310 14.59 26.68 11.70
C VAL A 310 13.07 26.58 11.61
N HIS A 311 12.51 26.37 10.40
CA HIS A 311 11.10 26.17 10.18
C HIS A 311 10.67 24.74 10.62
N PRO A 312 9.80 24.60 11.65
CA PRO A 312 9.43 23.29 12.17
C PRO A 312 8.78 22.37 11.14
N THR A 313 7.98 22.95 10.23
CA THR A 313 7.25 22.19 9.20
C THR A 313 8.21 21.48 8.22
N ILE A 314 9.33 22.13 7.88
CA ILE A 314 10.33 21.53 6.97
C ILE A 314 10.97 20.31 7.61
N ILE A 315 11.37 20.43 8.89
CA ILE A 315 11.94 19.32 9.66
C ILE A 315 10.92 18.20 9.81
N LEU A 316 9.69 18.54 10.14
CA LEU A 316 8.61 17.60 10.32
C LEU A 316 8.32 16.80 9.03
N ASN A 317 8.24 17.46 7.89
CA ASN A 317 8.06 16.82 6.59
C ASN A 317 9.24 15.89 6.23
N TYR A 318 10.47 16.31 6.55
CA TYR A 318 11.64 15.45 6.38
C TYR A 318 11.55 14.19 7.26
N LEU A 319 11.15 14.34 8.53
CA LEU A 319 10.97 13.23 9.46
C LEU A 319 9.88 12.26 8.97
N TYR A 320 8.74 12.76 8.47
CA TYR A 320 7.70 11.91 7.88
C TYR A 320 8.19 11.10 6.67
N LYS A 321 9.07 11.68 5.87
CA LYS A 321 9.60 11.03 4.66
C LYS A 321 10.68 9.98 4.96
N HIS A 322 11.49 10.19 5.99
CA HIS A 322 12.71 9.42 6.23
C HIS A 322 12.71 8.59 7.52
N THR A 323 11.64 8.64 8.30
CA THR A 323 11.49 7.88 9.54
C THR A 323 10.11 7.22 9.63
N GLN A 324 9.93 6.36 10.63
CA GLN A 324 8.64 5.71 10.91
C GLN A 324 7.62 6.64 11.62
N MET A 325 7.85 7.96 11.64
CA MET A 325 6.80 8.92 12.02
C MET A 325 5.63 8.93 11.02
N GLN A 326 5.83 8.43 9.82
CA GLN A 326 4.79 8.11 8.86
C GLN A 326 5.08 6.74 8.28
N GLU A 327 4.12 5.83 8.33
CA GLU A 327 4.27 4.45 7.89
C GLU A 327 3.03 3.99 7.11
N THR A 328 3.22 3.10 6.16
CA THR A 328 2.11 2.53 5.40
C THR A 328 1.68 1.20 6.00
N PHE A 329 0.48 1.15 6.56
CA PHE A 329 -0.14 -0.12 6.95
C PHE A 329 -0.70 -0.82 5.70
N GLY A 330 -0.04 -1.90 5.29
CA GLY A 330 -0.48 -2.72 4.17
C GLY A 330 -1.58 -3.69 4.62
N ALA A 331 -2.85 -3.29 4.47
CA ALA A 331 -3.97 -4.15 4.81
C ALA A 331 -4.06 -5.34 3.85
N ASN A 332 -4.20 -6.54 4.40
CA ASN A 332 -4.49 -7.79 3.68
C ASN A 332 -5.47 -8.60 4.53
N MET A 333 -6.74 -8.55 4.18
CA MET A 333 -7.86 -9.08 4.96
C MET A 333 -8.05 -10.58 4.66
N LEU A 334 -7.00 -11.36 4.88
CA LEU A 334 -6.97 -12.82 4.66
C LEU A 334 -7.37 -13.54 5.95
N ALA A 335 -8.40 -14.37 5.89
CA ALA A 335 -8.86 -15.20 7.01
C ALA A 335 -9.30 -16.59 6.54
N LEU A 336 -9.48 -17.51 7.47
CA LEU A 336 -10.02 -18.84 7.19
C LEU A 336 -11.55 -18.79 7.17
N VAL A 337 -12.12 -19.27 6.09
CA VAL A 337 -13.57 -19.49 5.91
C VAL A 337 -13.77 -20.98 5.66
N ASP A 338 -14.42 -21.66 6.60
CA ASP A 338 -14.63 -23.12 6.54
C ASP A 338 -13.34 -23.91 6.27
N GLY A 339 -12.20 -23.45 6.87
CA GLY A 339 -10.87 -24.07 6.71
C GLY A 339 -10.08 -23.64 5.47
N GLU A 340 -10.63 -22.82 4.58
CA GLU A 340 -9.97 -22.31 3.38
C GLU A 340 -9.51 -20.86 3.57
N PRO A 341 -8.26 -20.51 3.19
CA PRO A 341 -7.80 -19.13 3.25
C PRO A 341 -8.41 -18.29 2.12
N LYS A 342 -9.13 -17.22 2.49
CA LYS A 342 -9.77 -16.29 1.55
C LYS A 342 -9.44 -14.85 1.91
N VAL A 343 -9.16 -14.03 0.88
CA VAL A 343 -9.08 -12.57 1.03
C VAL A 343 -10.51 -12.05 0.94
N LEU A 344 -10.97 -11.37 1.99
CA LEU A 344 -12.35 -10.98 2.17
C LEU A 344 -12.51 -9.46 2.12
N SER A 345 -13.58 -8.99 1.52
CA SER A 345 -14.07 -7.63 1.65
C SER A 345 -14.66 -7.39 3.05
N LEU A 346 -14.88 -6.13 3.41
CA LEU A 346 -15.54 -5.78 4.68
C LEU A 346 -16.91 -6.46 4.80
N ARG A 347 -17.71 -6.41 3.73
CA ARG A 347 -19.04 -7.01 3.69
C ARG A 347 -18.99 -8.53 3.91
N GLU A 348 -18.08 -9.23 3.25
CA GLU A 348 -17.94 -10.68 3.42
C GLU A 348 -17.51 -11.06 4.83
N MET A 349 -16.61 -10.30 5.47
CA MET A 349 -16.23 -10.55 6.88
C MET A 349 -17.42 -10.45 7.82
N LEU A 350 -18.21 -9.39 7.70
CA LEU A 350 -19.42 -9.21 8.49
C LEU A 350 -20.47 -10.28 8.20
N TYR A 351 -20.64 -10.66 6.93
CA TYR A 351 -21.56 -11.73 6.53
C TYR A 351 -21.22 -13.06 7.20
N HIS A 352 -19.96 -13.49 7.16
CA HIS A 352 -19.53 -14.74 7.79
C HIS A 352 -19.66 -14.69 9.31
N TYR A 353 -19.39 -13.54 9.92
CA TYR A 353 -19.57 -13.35 11.34
C TYR A 353 -21.07 -13.43 11.74
N ILE A 354 -21.97 -12.73 11.04
CA ILE A 354 -23.41 -12.76 11.30
C ILE A 354 -23.95 -14.19 11.11
N ARG A 355 -23.53 -14.91 10.07
CA ARG A 355 -23.88 -16.32 9.86
C ARG A 355 -23.48 -17.19 11.05
N HIS A 356 -22.28 -16.99 11.58
CA HIS A 356 -21.81 -17.68 12.77
C HIS A 356 -22.66 -17.35 14.01
N GLN A 357 -23.01 -16.06 14.21
CA GLN A 357 -23.88 -15.68 15.34
C GLN A 357 -25.27 -16.32 15.24
N LYS A 358 -25.84 -16.38 14.05
CA LYS A 358 -27.11 -17.07 13.81
C LYS A 358 -27.01 -18.53 14.24
N GLU A 359 -25.95 -19.24 13.88
CA GLU A 359 -25.72 -20.63 14.27
C GLU A 359 -25.54 -20.78 15.79
N VAL A 360 -24.71 -19.96 16.41
CA VAL A 360 -24.45 -19.96 17.86
C VAL A 360 -25.74 -19.75 18.65
N VAL A 361 -26.54 -18.73 18.29
CA VAL A 361 -27.78 -18.41 19.00
C VAL A 361 -28.85 -19.50 18.76
N THR A 362 -28.93 -20.07 17.56
CA THR A 362 -29.82 -21.19 17.26
C THR A 362 -29.46 -22.40 18.13
N ARG A 363 -28.19 -22.81 18.17
CA ARG A 363 -27.72 -23.97 18.97
C ARG A 363 -27.94 -23.74 20.47
N ARG A 364 -27.62 -22.53 20.96
CA ARG A 364 -27.90 -22.14 22.35
C ARG A 364 -29.40 -22.24 22.67
N THR A 365 -30.24 -21.67 21.84
CA THR A 365 -31.69 -21.68 22.03
C THR A 365 -32.24 -23.11 22.04
N GLN A 366 -31.71 -23.96 21.14
CA GLN A 366 -32.09 -25.39 21.13
C GLN A 366 -31.66 -26.13 22.41
N TYR A 367 -30.43 -25.84 22.90
CA TYR A 367 -29.95 -26.41 24.17
C TYR A 367 -30.80 -25.96 25.34
N ASP A 368 -31.11 -24.68 25.46
CA ASP A 368 -31.94 -24.12 26.52
C ASP A 368 -33.38 -24.64 26.41
N LEU A 369 -33.92 -24.82 25.20
CA LEU A 369 -35.21 -25.46 24.97
C LEU A 369 -35.23 -26.91 25.45
N ASN A 370 -34.27 -27.73 25.03
CA ASN A 370 -34.14 -29.12 25.46
C ASN A 370 -34.05 -29.23 26.99
N LYS A 371 -33.31 -28.34 27.64
CA LYS A 371 -33.17 -28.29 29.08
C LYS A 371 -34.48 -27.90 29.79
N ALA A 372 -35.19 -26.90 29.24
CA ALA A 372 -36.47 -26.43 29.75
C ALA A 372 -37.55 -27.50 29.60
N GLU A 373 -37.62 -28.18 28.44
CA GLU A 373 -38.55 -29.28 28.17
C GLU A 373 -38.29 -30.48 29.09
N ALA A 374 -37.00 -30.84 29.29
CA ALA A 374 -36.63 -31.92 30.20
C ALA A 374 -37.03 -31.59 31.65
N ARG A 375 -36.91 -30.33 32.08
CA ARG A 375 -37.31 -29.87 33.42
C ARG A 375 -38.86 -29.84 33.54
N ALA A 376 -39.55 -29.30 32.54
CA ALA A 376 -41.01 -29.25 32.51
C ALA A 376 -41.61 -30.65 32.55
N HIS A 377 -41.05 -31.63 31.81
CA HIS A 377 -41.45 -33.02 31.82
C HIS A 377 -41.35 -33.65 33.22
N ILE A 378 -40.26 -33.33 33.96
CA ILE A 378 -40.12 -33.81 35.35
C ILE A 378 -41.21 -33.17 36.24
N LEU A 379 -41.43 -31.84 36.11
CA LEU A 379 -42.43 -31.13 36.91
C LEU A 379 -43.85 -31.62 36.64
N GLU A 380 -44.18 -31.90 35.39
CA GLU A 380 -45.49 -32.51 35.01
C GLU A 380 -45.72 -33.82 35.72
N GLY A 381 -44.68 -34.68 35.75
CA GLY A 381 -44.75 -35.94 36.50
C GLY A 381 -44.94 -35.76 38.00
N LEU A 382 -44.23 -34.78 38.58
CA LEU A 382 -44.33 -34.45 40.03
C LEU A 382 -45.69 -33.86 40.38
N LEU A 383 -46.27 -33.00 39.55
CA LEU A 383 -47.64 -32.46 39.77
C LEU A 383 -48.69 -33.55 39.68
N LYS A 384 -48.64 -34.43 38.65
CA LYS A 384 -49.51 -35.59 38.55
C LYS A 384 -49.39 -36.56 39.74
N ALA A 385 -48.14 -36.68 40.25
CA ALA A 385 -47.87 -37.48 41.42
C ALA A 385 -48.49 -36.91 42.73
N LEU A 386 -48.48 -35.56 42.85
CA LEU A 386 -49.12 -34.90 43.97
C LEU A 386 -50.66 -35.05 43.96
N ASP A 387 -51.29 -35.15 42.79
CA ASP A 387 -52.72 -35.39 42.65
C ASP A 387 -53.13 -36.82 43.08
N HIS A 388 -52.21 -37.80 43.00
CA HIS A 388 -52.38 -39.19 43.30
C HIS A 388 -51.50 -39.70 44.45
N ILE A 389 -51.16 -38.82 45.38
CA ILE A 389 -50.07 -39.02 46.35
C ILE A 389 -50.30 -40.26 47.22
N ASP A 390 -51.55 -40.51 47.69
CA ASP A 390 -51.89 -41.64 48.55
C ASP A 390 -51.68 -43.01 47.87
N GLU A 391 -52.05 -43.11 46.59
CA GLU A 391 -51.84 -44.30 45.77
C GLU A 391 -50.33 -44.54 45.50
N ILE A 392 -49.60 -43.50 45.17
CA ILE A 392 -48.16 -43.57 44.94
C ILE A 392 -47.41 -44.00 46.19
N VAL A 393 -47.71 -43.42 47.38
CA VAL A 393 -47.18 -43.89 48.65
C VAL A 393 -47.49 -45.32 48.97
N ALA A 394 -48.70 -45.76 48.64
CA ALA A 394 -49.11 -47.18 48.82
C ALA A 394 -48.25 -48.09 47.91
N ILE A 395 -48.07 -47.77 46.66
CA ILE A 395 -47.24 -48.54 45.70
C ILE A 395 -45.80 -48.61 46.20
N ILE A 396 -45.20 -47.45 46.58
CA ILE A 396 -43.80 -47.38 47.07
C ILE A 396 -43.64 -48.29 48.32
N ARG A 397 -44.53 -48.19 49.31
CA ARG A 397 -44.46 -48.98 50.50
C ARG A 397 -44.74 -50.51 50.25
N GLY A 398 -45.53 -50.85 49.26
CA GLY A 398 -45.86 -52.25 48.86
C GLY A 398 -44.84 -52.86 47.90
N SER A 399 -43.76 -52.14 47.54
CA SER A 399 -42.73 -52.67 46.66
C SER A 399 -41.53 -53.19 47.43
N SER A 400 -40.88 -54.26 46.96
CA SER A 400 -39.71 -54.87 47.58
C SER A 400 -38.44 -54.06 47.52
N ASP A 401 -38.29 -53.29 46.47
CA ASP A 401 -37.07 -52.39 46.19
C ASP A 401 -37.46 -51.24 45.27
N VAL A 402 -36.50 -50.29 45.12
CA VAL A 402 -36.71 -49.06 44.34
C VAL A 402 -36.97 -49.36 42.86
N GLY A 403 -36.36 -50.40 42.28
CA GLY A 403 -36.54 -50.78 40.88
C GLY A 403 -37.99 -51.30 40.61
N VAL A 404 -38.52 -52.16 41.52
CA VAL A 404 -39.94 -52.65 41.47
C VAL A 404 -40.92 -51.50 41.64
N ALA A 405 -40.64 -50.57 42.58
CA ALA A 405 -41.48 -49.38 42.82
C ALA A 405 -41.50 -48.51 41.53
N ARG A 406 -40.35 -48.27 40.88
CA ARG A 406 -40.21 -47.47 39.64
C ARG A 406 -41.05 -48.12 38.53
N THR A 407 -40.92 -49.45 38.27
CA THR A 407 -41.68 -50.17 37.26
C THR A 407 -43.16 -50.07 37.49
N ARG A 408 -43.66 -50.31 38.70
CA ARG A 408 -45.07 -50.19 39.01
C ARG A 408 -45.63 -48.79 38.87
N LEU A 409 -44.85 -47.73 39.23
CA LEU A 409 -45.31 -46.39 39.01
C LEU A 409 -45.38 -46.00 37.51
N MET A 410 -44.49 -46.54 36.70
CA MET A 410 -44.58 -46.42 35.25
C MET A 410 -45.78 -47.10 34.67
N GLU A 411 -46.07 -48.34 35.08
CA GLU A 411 -47.19 -49.11 34.56
C GLU A 411 -48.54 -48.57 35.00
N THR A 412 -48.63 -48.03 36.23
CA THR A 412 -49.92 -47.63 36.82
C THR A 412 -50.30 -46.19 36.34
N PHE A 413 -49.36 -45.29 36.25
CA PHE A 413 -49.66 -43.91 35.97
C PHE A 413 -49.09 -43.40 34.64
N ASP A 414 -48.54 -44.32 33.84
CA ASP A 414 -47.90 -43.95 32.56
C ASP A 414 -46.80 -42.86 32.71
N PHE A 415 -46.00 -42.98 33.80
CA PHE A 415 -44.83 -42.12 33.99
C PHE A 415 -43.65 -42.60 33.16
N SER A 416 -42.84 -41.64 32.66
CA SER A 416 -41.52 -41.98 32.09
C SER A 416 -40.55 -42.43 33.20
N ASP A 417 -39.50 -43.16 32.84
CA ASP A 417 -38.45 -43.59 33.76
C ASP A 417 -37.87 -42.40 34.58
N LYS A 418 -37.62 -41.25 33.91
CA LYS A 418 -37.14 -40.04 34.54
C LYS A 418 -38.16 -39.43 35.53
N GLN A 419 -39.45 -39.46 35.22
CA GLN A 419 -40.52 -38.99 36.11
C GLN A 419 -40.65 -39.90 37.30
N ALA A 420 -40.68 -41.19 37.10
CA ALA A 420 -40.76 -42.16 38.18
C ALA A 420 -39.57 -42.07 39.13
N GLN A 421 -38.35 -41.91 38.60
CA GLN A 421 -37.16 -41.70 39.43
C GLN A 421 -37.25 -40.40 40.26
N ALA A 422 -37.68 -39.27 39.60
CA ALA A 422 -37.83 -37.98 40.30
C ALA A 422 -38.88 -38.02 41.40
N ILE A 423 -39.96 -38.86 41.25
CA ILE A 423 -40.98 -39.10 42.26
C ILE A 423 -40.38 -39.87 43.46
N LEU A 424 -39.59 -40.91 43.17
CA LEU A 424 -38.92 -41.71 44.22
C LEU A 424 -37.87 -40.92 44.99
N ASP A 425 -37.20 -39.94 44.36
CA ASP A 425 -36.23 -39.08 44.98
C ASP A 425 -36.85 -37.85 45.73
N MET A 426 -38.20 -37.74 45.66
CA MET A 426 -38.92 -36.61 46.25
C MET A 426 -38.91 -36.69 47.79
N ARG A 427 -38.48 -35.58 48.41
CA ARG A 427 -38.49 -35.44 49.88
C ARG A 427 -39.90 -35.21 50.39
N LEU A 428 -40.25 -35.81 51.56
CA LEU A 428 -41.56 -35.65 52.21
C LEU A 428 -41.98 -34.20 52.42
N ALA A 429 -41.01 -33.28 52.65
CA ALA A 429 -41.26 -31.84 52.78
C ALA A 429 -41.89 -31.20 51.52
N ARG A 430 -41.77 -31.82 50.32
CA ARG A 430 -42.34 -31.29 49.08
C ARG A 430 -43.82 -31.68 48.88
N LEU A 431 -44.40 -32.48 49.82
CA LEU A 431 -45.81 -32.88 49.76
C LEU A 431 -46.76 -31.81 50.35
N THR A 432 -46.24 -30.68 50.82
CA THR A 432 -47.08 -29.61 51.37
C THR A 432 -47.74 -28.78 50.30
N GLY A 433 -48.94 -28.24 50.56
CA GLY A 433 -49.65 -27.38 49.58
C GLY A 433 -48.87 -26.20 49.07
N LEU A 434 -48.09 -25.56 49.93
CA LEU A 434 -47.24 -24.43 49.56
C LEU A 434 -46.15 -24.81 48.52
N GLU A 435 -45.61 -26.02 48.60
CA GLU A 435 -44.61 -26.52 47.67
C GLU A 435 -45.28 -26.91 46.35
N ARG A 436 -46.54 -27.42 46.35
CA ARG A 436 -47.34 -27.64 45.14
C ARG A 436 -47.51 -26.34 44.35
N ASP A 437 -47.90 -25.24 45.02
CA ASP A 437 -48.08 -23.93 44.36
C ASP A 437 -46.79 -23.42 43.73
N LYS A 438 -45.62 -23.65 44.38
CA LYS A 438 -44.31 -23.31 43.82
C LYS A 438 -43.96 -24.14 42.60
N LEU A 439 -44.22 -25.46 42.60
CA LEU A 439 -43.98 -26.34 41.45
C LEU A 439 -44.86 -25.93 40.27
N MET A 440 -46.12 -25.56 40.55
CA MET A 440 -47.04 -25.09 39.50
C MET A 440 -46.59 -23.77 38.92
N ALA A 441 -46.16 -22.80 39.71
CA ALA A 441 -45.61 -21.53 39.25
C ALA A 441 -44.34 -21.74 38.44
N GLU A 442 -43.40 -22.62 38.89
CA GLU A 442 -42.22 -23.01 38.13
C GLU A 442 -42.60 -23.64 36.75
N TYR A 443 -43.59 -24.52 36.73
CA TYR A 443 -44.07 -25.15 35.48
C TYR A 443 -44.65 -24.12 34.52
N ASP A 444 -45.52 -23.22 34.98
CA ASP A 444 -46.11 -22.16 34.17
C ASP A 444 -45.07 -21.22 33.59
N GLU A 445 -44.04 -20.85 34.36
CA GLU A 445 -42.92 -20.02 33.90
C GLU A 445 -42.07 -20.74 32.82
N LEU A 446 -41.82 -22.05 33.04
CA LEU A 446 -41.11 -22.88 32.06
C LEU A 446 -41.94 -23.03 30.77
N GLN A 447 -43.25 -23.19 30.84
CA GLN A 447 -44.11 -23.26 29.64
C GLN A 447 -44.04 -21.96 28.81
N LYS A 448 -44.02 -20.80 29.45
CA LYS A 448 -43.82 -19.49 28.78
C LYS A 448 -42.43 -19.43 28.14
N THR A 449 -41.40 -19.87 28.85
CA THR A 449 -40.03 -19.93 28.34
C THR A 449 -39.91 -20.86 27.14
N ILE A 450 -40.51 -22.08 27.22
CA ILE A 450 -40.54 -23.03 26.10
C ILE A 450 -41.25 -22.47 24.87
N ALA A 451 -42.39 -21.78 25.08
CA ALA A 451 -43.14 -21.15 23.98
C ALA A 451 -42.29 -20.05 23.33
N TYR A 452 -41.60 -19.23 24.12
CA TYR A 452 -40.69 -18.19 23.62
C TYR A 452 -39.50 -18.78 22.86
N LEU A 453 -38.81 -19.80 23.42
CA LEU A 453 -37.66 -20.43 22.75
C LEU A 453 -38.09 -21.14 21.44
N ARG A 454 -39.26 -21.75 21.41
CA ARG A 454 -39.81 -22.32 20.16
C ARG A 454 -40.11 -21.22 19.12
N SER A 455 -40.65 -20.09 19.55
CA SER A 455 -40.86 -18.94 18.62
C SER A 455 -39.60 -18.42 18.03
N LEU A 456 -38.51 -18.34 18.81
CA LEU A 456 -37.19 -17.95 18.32
C LEU A 456 -36.63 -18.90 17.27
N LEU A 457 -36.82 -20.19 17.44
CA LEU A 457 -36.35 -21.22 16.49
C LEU A 457 -37.19 -21.26 15.20
N SER A 458 -38.46 -20.85 15.26
CA SER A 458 -39.36 -20.85 14.10
C SER A 458 -39.34 -19.55 13.29
N ASP A 459 -38.89 -18.42 13.88
CA ASP A 459 -38.89 -17.10 13.26
C ASP A 459 -37.49 -16.51 13.24
N GLU A 460 -36.94 -16.43 12.03
CA GLU A 460 -35.62 -15.88 11.80
C GLU A 460 -35.50 -14.38 12.18
N VAL A 461 -36.57 -13.60 12.02
CA VAL A 461 -36.59 -12.17 12.34
C VAL A 461 -36.44 -11.97 13.83
N LEU A 462 -37.16 -12.78 14.63
CA LEU A 462 -37.03 -12.76 16.09
C LEU A 462 -35.63 -13.17 16.54
N LEU A 463 -35.07 -14.22 15.92
CA LEU A 463 -33.69 -14.67 16.21
C LEU A 463 -32.66 -13.59 15.93
N MET A 464 -32.76 -12.94 14.78
CA MET A 464 -31.87 -11.81 14.42
C MET A 464 -32.07 -10.61 15.34
N GLY A 465 -33.29 -10.39 15.84
CA GLY A 465 -33.61 -9.39 16.86
C GLY A 465 -32.82 -9.63 18.16
N VAL A 466 -32.76 -10.84 18.64
CA VAL A 466 -31.97 -11.22 19.82
C VAL A 466 -30.48 -10.96 19.61
N ILE A 467 -29.94 -11.31 18.44
CA ILE A 467 -28.55 -11.06 18.08
C ILE A 467 -28.25 -9.55 18.14
N LYS A 468 -29.12 -8.70 17.57
CA LYS A 468 -28.97 -7.25 17.61
C LYS A 468 -28.98 -6.69 19.03
N GLU A 469 -29.91 -7.15 19.85
CA GLU A 469 -30.01 -6.73 21.27
C GLU A 469 -28.75 -7.07 22.05
N GLU A 470 -28.24 -8.28 21.90
CA GLU A 470 -27.03 -8.74 22.58
C GLU A 470 -25.79 -7.98 22.11
N MET A 471 -25.63 -7.77 20.81
CA MET A 471 -24.52 -6.97 20.28
C MET A 471 -24.60 -5.50 20.71
N SER A 472 -25.80 -4.92 20.76
CA SER A 472 -26.04 -3.57 21.26
C SER A 472 -25.65 -3.43 22.73
N ALA A 473 -26.04 -4.41 23.57
CA ALA A 473 -25.66 -4.43 24.98
C ALA A 473 -24.14 -4.51 25.20
N ILE A 474 -23.43 -5.26 24.35
CA ILE A 474 -21.95 -5.33 24.38
C ILE A 474 -21.35 -3.99 23.96
N ARG A 475 -21.85 -3.40 22.86
CA ARG A 475 -21.44 -2.08 22.39
C ARG A 475 -21.58 -1.02 23.51
N ASP A 476 -22.76 -0.92 24.09
CA ASP A 476 -23.08 0.12 25.09
C ASP A 476 -22.27 -0.02 26.37
N LYS A 477 -21.84 -1.25 26.69
CA LYS A 477 -21.03 -1.54 27.88
C LYS A 477 -19.54 -1.35 27.70
N PHE A 478 -18.99 -1.63 26.50
CA PHE A 478 -17.54 -1.75 26.27
C PHE A 478 -17.00 -0.80 25.20
N ALA A 479 -17.84 -0.13 24.41
CA ALA A 479 -17.38 0.80 23.41
C ALA A 479 -16.75 2.04 24.07
N ASP A 480 -15.66 2.48 23.46
CA ASP A 480 -14.96 3.71 23.76
C ASP A 480 -14.92 4.62 22.52
N GLU A 481 -14.34 5.80 22.67
CA GLU A 481 -14.15 6.71 21.56
C GLU A 481 -13.04 6.22 20.62
N ARG A 482 -13.10 6.66 19.37
CA ARG A 482 -12.07 6.42 18.38
C ARG A 482 -10.75 7.06 18.84
N ARG A 483 -9.66 6.33 18.74
CA ARG A 483 -8.30 6.81 19.05
C ARG A 483 -7.61 7.40 17.84
N THR A 484 -7.74 6.73 16.67
CA THR A 484 -7.09 7.15 15.42
C THR A 484 -7.94 8.20 14.71
N GLU A 485 -7.35 9.33 14.42
CA GLU A 485 -7.98 10.41 13.65
C GLU A 485 -8.00 10.07 12.15
N LEU A 486 -9.11 10.42 11.48
CA LEU A 486 -9.23 10.30 10.03
C LEU A 486 -9.22 11.70 9.44
N THR A 487 -8.19 12.02 8.69
CA THR A 487 -8.05 13.31 8.02
C THR A 487 -8.26 13.12 6.53
N VAL A 488 -9.15 13.93 5.97
CA VAL A 488 -9.24 14.06 4.51
C VAL A 488 -7.92 14.69 4.09
N MET A 489 -7.15 14.05 3.24
CA MET A 489 -6.03 14.75 2.60
C MET A 489 -6.64 15.94 1.85
N GLU A 490 -6.44 17.16 2.34
CA GLU A 490 -6.48 18.34 1.50
C GLU A 490 -5.38 18.12 0.47
N GLY A 491 -5.79 17.75 -0.76
CA GLY A 491 -4.96 17.40 -1.89
C GLY A 491 -3.70 16.64 -1.48
N GLU A 492 -3.41 15.51 -2.05
CA GLU A 492 -2.06 15.00 -2.01
C GLU A 492 -1.15 16.20 -2.33
N ILE A 493 -0.49 16.80 -1.32
CA ILE A 493 0.70 17.58 -1.59
C ILE A 493 1.71 16.51 -1.99
N ASP A 494 1.60 16.09 -3.22
CA ASP A 494 2.64 15.33 -3.87
C ASP A 494 3.90 16.18 -3.72
N ILE A 495 5.05 15.57 -3.54
CA ILE A 495 6.33 16.29 -3.64
C ILE A 495 6.34 17.15 -4.90
N GLU A 496 5.58 16.76 -5.87
CA GLU A 496 5.26 17.42 -7.11
C GLU A 496 4.61 18.79 -6.91
N ASP A 497 3.68 18.97 -5.95
CA ASP A 497 3.03 20.26 -5.66
C ASP A 497 3.92 21.27 -4.92
N LEU A 498 5.03 20.80 -4.33
CA LEU A 498 6.06 21.64 -3.70
C LEU A 498 7.17 22.08 -4.67
N ILE A 499 7.20 21.49 -5.85
CA ILE A 499 8.16 21.80 -6.90
C ILE A 499 7.54 22.84 -7.82
N GLN A 500 8.24 23.94 -8.06
CA GLN A 500 7.79 24.98 -8.97
C GLN A 500 7.65 24.39 -10.39
N SER A 501 6.57 24.73 -11.07
CA SER A 501 6.34 24.29 -12.44
C SER A 501 7.12 25.19 -13.38
N ASP A 502 8.30 24.77 -13.79
CA ASP A 502 9.20 25.49 -14.68
C ASP A 502 9.57 24.64 -15.90
N ASP A 503 9.81 25.30 -17.01
CA ASP A 503 10.39 24.66 -18.20
C ASP A 503 11.87 24.44 -18.04
N MET A 504 12.27 23.19 -18.15
CA MET A 504 13.64 22.74 -17.94
C MET A 504 14.24 22.20 -19.23
N VAL A 505 15.50 22.46 -19.43
CA VAL A 505 16.31 21.81 -20.46
C VAL A 505 16.98 20.59 -19.84
N VAL A 506 16.63 19.41 -20.30
CA VAL A 506 17.29 18.15 -19.92
C VAL A 506 18.31 17.79 -21.00
N THR A 507 19.56 17.66 -20.59
CA THR A 507 20.67 17.27 -21.50
C THR A 507 21.22 15.92 -21.10
N MET A 508 21.56 15.09 -22.10
CA MET A 508 22.21 13.80 -21.92
C MET A 508 23.42 13.67 -22.85
N THR A 509 24.53 13.18 -22.31
CA THR A 509 25.75 12.95 -23.06
C THR A 509 25.80 11.55 -23.70
N HIS A 510 26.70 11.34 -24.65
CA HIS A 510 26.94 10.07 -25.30
C HIS A 510 27.29 8.93 -24.32
N PHE A 511 28.00 9.26 -23.24
CA PHE A 511 28.29 8.28 -22.17
C PHE A 511 27.19 8.19 -21.10
N GLY A 512 26.04 8.84 -21.32
CA GLY A 512 24.87 8.71 -20.49
C GLY A 512 24.90 9.54 -19.19
N TYR A 513 25.55 10.70 -19.17
CA TYR A 513 25.41 11.67 -18.09
C TYR A 513 24.22 12.57 -18.39
N VAL A 514 23.32 12.71 -17.40
CA VAL A 514 22.09 13.48 -17.51
C VAL A 514 22.07 14.59 -16.46
N LYS A 515 21.52 15.73 -16.82
CA LYS A 515 21.22 16.86 -15.92
C LYS A 515 20.04 17.66 -16.44
N ARG A 516 19.44 18.47 -15.56
CA ARG A 516 18.45 19.48 -15.95
C ARG A 516 18.92 20.88 -15.59
N LEU A 517 18.48 21.86 -16.35
CA LEU A 517 18.71 23.28 -16.11
C LEU A 517 17.47 24.08 -16.49
N PRO A 518 17.22 25.26 -15.87
CA PRO A 518 16.22 26.21 -16.36
C PRO A 518 16.43 26.60 -17.82
N LYS A 519 15.38 26.73 -18.60
CA LYS A 519 15.39 27.12 -20.01
C LYS A 519 16.12 28.46 -20.22
N SER A 520 15.94 29.39 -19.30
CA SER A 520 16.57 30.72 -19.30
C SER A 520 18.12 30.71 -19.26
N THR A 521 18.75 29.58 -18.95
CA THR A 521 20.22 29.43 -18.91
C THR A 521 20.86 29.53 -20.28
N TYR A 522 20.15 29.27 -21.37
CA TYR A 522 20.63 29.33 -22.75
C TYR A 522 20.04 30.55 -23.46
N ARG A 523 20.79 31.68 -23.53
CA ARG A 523 20.39 32.92 -24.20
C ARG A 523 20.45 32.78 -25.73
N ALA A 524 19.53 33.42 -26.43
CA ALA A 524 19.49 33.44 -27.88
C ALA A 524 20.71 34.16 -28.48
N GLN A 525 21.29 33.66 -29.59
CA GLN A 525 22.40 34.25 -30.33
C GLN A 525 22.08 34.36 -31.81
N HIS A 526 22.52 35.44 -32.44
CA HIS A 526 22.34 35.64 -33.86
C HIS A 526 23.19 34.70 -34.72
N ARG A 527 22.78 34.50 -35.98
CA ARG A 527 23.41 33.66 -36.96
C ARG A 527 24.93 33.96 -37.11
N GLY A 528 25.77 32.90 -37.03
CA GLY A 528 27.22 32.99 -37.13
C GLY A 528 27.96 33.26 -35.82
N GLY A 529 27.28 33.21 -34.66
CA GLY A 529 27.89 33.28 -33.34
C GLY A 529 28.88 32.13 -33.08
N LYS A 530 29.74 32.29 -32.05
CA LYS A 530 30.76 31.29 -31.64
C LYS A 530 30.20 30.21 -30.71
N GLY A 531 28.92 30.35 -30.21
CA GLY A 531 28.33 29.48 -29.25
C GLY A 531 28.88 29.63 -27.83
N VAL A 532 28.24 28.95 -26.89
CA VAL A 532 28.63 28.85 -25.48
C VAL A 532 28.86 27.39 -25.10
N SER A 533 29.84 27.13 -24.24
CA SER A 533 30.07 25.78 -23.72
C SER A 533 28.88 25.32 -22.89
N GLY A 534 28.22 24.27 -23.34
CA GLY A 534 27.03 23.70 -22.69
C GLY A 534 27.35 22.75 -21.54
N MET A 535 28.53 22.16 -21.54
CA MET A 535 28.92 21.15 -20.54
C MET A 535 30.45 20.92 -20.58
N THR A 536 31.07 20.67 -19.44
CA THR A 536 32.44 20.17 -19.39
C THR A 536 32.39 18.64 -19.51
N THR A 537 32.80 18.12 -20.66
CA THR A 537 32.83 16.68 -20.93
C THR A 537 34.25 16.11 -20.71
N ARG A 538 34.40 14.80 -20.66
CA ARG A 538 35.70 14.10 -20.79
C ARG A 538 36.13 14.16 -22.26
N ASP A 539 37.42 13.94 -22.49
CA ASP A 539 37.90 13.67 -23.85
C ASP A 539 37.03 12.54 -24.45
N GLU A 540 36.43 12.78 -25.63
CA GLU A 540 35.52 11.86 -26.37
C GLU A 540 34.04 11.81 -25.89
N ASP A 541 33.58 12.54 -24.86
CA ASP A 541 32.17 12.64 -24.50
C ASP A 541 31.55 13.96 -25.00
N TYR A 542 30.31 13.94 -25.48
CA TYR A 542 29.57 15.10 -26.00
C TYR A 542 28.07 15.01 -25.67
N VAL A 543 27.38 16.13 -25.70
CA VAL A 543 25.92 16.16 -25.53
C VAL A 543 25.26 15.55 -26.75
N GLU A 544 24.63 14.42 -26.61
CA GLU A 544 23.96 13.68 -27.69
C GLU A 544 22.46 14.00 -27.78
N ARG A 545 21.82 14.27 -26.64
CA ARG A 545 20.37 14.53 -26.57
C ARG A 545 20.08 15.76 -25.72
N LEU A 546 19.09 16.52 -26.18
CA LEU A 546 18.54 17.66 -25.46
C LEU A 546 17.02 17.68 -25.68
N ILE A 547 16.25 17.84 -24.60
CA ILE A 547 14.80 18.02 -24.64
C ILE A 547 14.40 19.17 -23.73
N ILE A 548 13.32 19.85 -24.08
CA ILE A 548 12.65 20.82 -23.20
C ILE A 548 11.40 20.11 -22.65
N VAL A 549 11.21 20.19 -21.33
CA VAL A 549 10.16 19.45 -20.63
C VAL A 549 9.83 20.17 -19.33
N ASN A 550 8.55 20.21 -18.97
CA ASN A 550 8.13 20.79 -17.69
C ASN A 550 8.62 19.94 -16.50
N THR A 551 8.93 20.59 -15.38
CA THR A 551 9.42 19.92 -14.16
C THR A 551 8.57 18.74 -13.72
N HIS A 552 7.26 18.78 -13.96
CA HIS A 552 6.29 17.78 -13.52
C HIS A 552 5.95 16.69 -14.54
N GLU A 553 6.45 16.82 -15.79
CA GLU A 553 6.18 15.84 -16.83
C GLU A 553 7.03 14.58 -16.69
N ASP A 554 6.52 13.50 -17.24
CA ASP A 554 7.24 12.23 -17.36
C ASP A 554 8.17 12.27 -18.56
N ILE A 555 9.37 11.73 -18.42
CA ILE A 555 10.31 11.51 -19.51
C ILE A 555 10.47 10.01 -19.72
N MET A 556 10.12 9.53 -20.89
CA MET A 556 10.38 8.16 -21.30
C MET A 556 11.76 8.04 -21.94
N PHE A 557 12.58 7.14 -21.41
CA PHE A 557 13.93 6.85 -21.90
C PHE A 557 13.90 5.53 -22.67
N PHE A 558 14.13 5.59 -23.95
CA PHE A 558 14.22 4.41 -24.81
C PHE A 558 15.69 4.05 -25.04
N THR A 559 16.00 2.77 -25.06
CA THR A 559 17.36 2.29 -25.21
C THR A 559 17.60 1.64 -26.58
N ASN A 560 18.85 1.58 -27.00
CA ASN A 560 19.27 0.92 -28.24
C ASN A 560 18.80 -0.54 -28.31
N ARG A 561 18.57 -1.20 -27.19
CA ARG A 561 18.03 -2.56 -27.09
C ARG A 561 16.49 -2.63 -27.13
N GLY A 562 15.82 -1.53 -27.41
CA GLY A 562 14.37 -1.50 -27.53
C GLY A 562 13.62 -1.62 -26.20
N ARG A 563 14.23 -1.23 -25.09
CA ARG A 563 13.58 -1.12 -23.77
C ARG A 563 13.19 0.32 -23.49
N VAL A 564 12.22 0.50 -22.60
CA VAL A 564 11.73 1.81 -22.16
C VAL A 564 11.69 1.88 -20.63
N TYR A 565 12.11 3.02 -20.09
CA TYR A 565 12.09 3.42 -18.69
C TYR A 565 11.41 4.78 -18.55
N THR A 566 10.96 5.15 -17.35
CA THR A 566 10.37 6.48 -17.10
C THR A 566 10.93 7.09 -15.83
N LEU A 567 11.12 8.43 -15.85
CA LEU A 567 11.40 9.28 -14.69
C LEU A 567 10.60 10.57 -14.82
N LYS A 568 10.21 11.15 -13.68
CA LYS A 568 9.76 12.54 -13.62
C LYS A 568 10.91 13.50 -13.83
N CYS A 569 10.71 14.62 -14.54
CA CYS A 569 11.76 15.60 -14.80
C CYS A 569 12.42 16.08 -13.50
N TYR A 570 11.65 16.33 -12.44
CA TYR A 570 12.19 16.76 -11.14
C TYR A 570 13.12 15.72 -10.46
N GLN A 571 13.08 14.46 -10.85
CA GLN A 571 13.97 13.40 -10.31
C GLN A 571 15.38 13.46 -10.92
N ILE A 572 15.54 14.17 -12.02
CA ILE A 572 16.86 14.43 -12.64
C ILE A 572 17.52 15.56 -11.86
N PRO A 573 18.77 15.40 -11.39
CA PRO A 573 19.46 16.42 -10.63
C PRO A 573 19.62 17.72 -11.42
N GLU A 574 19.34 18.84 -10.78
CA GLU A 574 19.67 20.15 -11.30
C GLU A 574 21.17 20.41 -11.14
N ALA A 575 21.81 20.94 -12.16
CA ALA A 575 23.23 21.17 -12.14
C ALA A 575 23.58 22.39 -12.98
N GLY A 576 24.64 23.11 -12.64
CA GLY A 576 25.10 24.27 -13.36
C GLY A 576 25.46 23.98 -14.83
N ARG A 577 25.47 25.02 -15.69
CA ARG A 577 25.72 24.89 -17.14
C ARG A 577 26.96 24.05 -17.49
N THR A 578 28.07 24.28 -16.82
CA THR A 578 29.33 23.57 -17.05
C THR A 578 29.48 22.25 -16.29
N ALA A 579 28.56 21.93 -15.37
CA ALA A 579 28.62 20.71 -14.60
C ALA A 579 28.32 19.48 -15.45
N ARG A 580 28.92 18.34 -15.13
CA ARG A 580 28.81 17.09 -15.88
C ARG A 580 27.46 16.38 -15.73
N GLY A 581 26.74 16.61 -14.65
CA GLY A 581 25.53 15.90 -14.33
C GLY A 581 25.75 14.51 -13.67
N MET A 582 24.72 13.68 -13.62
CA MET A 582 24.72 12.34 -13.00
C MET A 582 24.63 11.25 -14.07
N ALA A 583 25.31 10.15 -13.87
CA ALA A 583 25.19 9.00 -14.78
C ALA A 583 23.77 8.42 -14.71
N ILE A 584 23.15 8.24 -15.84
CA ILE A 584 21.75 7.76 -15.97
C ILE A 584 21.54 6.37 -15.34
N VAL A 585 22.58 5.53 -15.31
CA VAL A 585 22.56 4.22 -14.64
C VAL A 585 22.32 4.30 -13.13
N ASN A 586 22.58 5.46 -12.51
CA ASN A 586 22.28 5.71 -11.08
C ASN A 586 20.79 6.07 -10.86
N LEU A 587 20.09 6.49 -11.91
CA LEU A 587 18.67 6.86 -11.87
C LEU A 587 17.78 5.73 -12.39
N LEU A 588 18.23 5.01 -13.41
CA LEU A 588 17.50 3.92 -14.09
C LEU A 588 18.26 2.59 -13.94
N GLN A 589 17.52 1.50 -13.81
CA GLN A 589 18.11 0.15 -13.76
C GLN A 589 18.45 -0.36 -15.16
N ILE A 590 19.41 0.28 -15.83
CA ILE A 590 19.87 -0.03 -17.18
C ILE A 590 21.01 -1.07 -17.11
N ALA A 591 21.03 -2.04 -18.02
CA ALA A 591 22.13 -3.01 -18.14
C ALA A 591 23.42 -2.31 -18.61
N GLY A 592 24.59 -2.84 -18.27
CA GLY A 592 25.88 -2.14 -18.48
C GLY A 592 26.29 -1.90 -19.94
N ASP A 593 25.64 -2.61 -20.89
CA ASP A 593 25.85 -2.48 -22.35
C ASP A 593 24.68 -1.82 -23.08
N GLU A 594 23.69 -1.30 -22.35
CA GLU A 594 22.50 -0.65 -22.85
C GLU A 594 22.67 0.87 -22.83
N LYS A 595 22.39 1.54 -23.94
CA LYS A 595 22.50 3.00 -24.10
C LYS A 595 21.12 3.60 -24.38
N VAL A 596 20.86 4.78 -23.83
CA VAL A 596 19.64 5.54 -24.11
C VAL A 596 19.76 6.20 -25.50
N THR A 597 18.81 5.90 -26.40
CA THR A 597 18.80 6.41 -27.78
C THR A 597 17.70 7.44 -28.04
N ALA A 598 16.67 7.51 -27.19
CA ALA A 598 15.63 8.52 -27.30
C ALA A 598 15.10 8.92 -25.93
N MET A 599 14.77 10.20 -25.78
CA MET A 599 14.08 10.77 -24.63
C MET A 599 12.82 11.45 -25.15
N ILE A 600 11.67 11.04 -24.63
CA ILE A 600 10.34 11.55 -25.04
C ILE A 600 9.67 12.18 -23.83
N PRO A 601 9.40 13.49 -23.84
CA PRO A 601 8.55 14.12 -22.85
C PRO A 601 7.10 13.64 -23.05
N VAL A 602 6.41 13.32 -21.97
CA VAL A 602 5.03 12.86 -22.00
C VAL A 602 4.19 13.83 -21.18
N PRO A 603 3.25 14.56 -21.80
CA PRO A 603 2.33 15.45 -21.10
C PRO A 603 1.49 14.71 -20.07
N ARG A 604 0.96 15.43 -19.07
CA ARG A 604 0.14 14.84 -17.98
C ARG A 604 -1.16 14.16 -18.45
N ASP A 605 -1.77 14.69 -19.50
CA ASP A 605 -3.04 14.20 -20.05
C ASP A 605 -2.84 13.67 -21.47
N VAL A 606 -2.41 12.42 -21.55
CA VAL A 606 -2.22 11.71 -22.82
C VAL A 606 -3.45 10.86 -23.11
N GLY A 607 -4.37 11.37 -23.93
CA GLY A 607 -5.55 10.63 -24.42
C GLY A 607 -5.20 9.39 -25.26
N GLU A 608 -5.97 9.10 -26.30
CA GLU A 608 -5.68 8.00 -27.24
C GLU A 608 -4.48 8.35 -28.14
N HIS A 609 -3.27 8.16 -27.63
CA HIS A 609 -2.02 8.40 -28.36
C HIS A 609 -1.27 7.11 -28.65
N TYR A 610 -0.34 7.20 -29.61
CA TYR A 610 0.51 6.10 -30.04
C TYR A 610 1.98 6.49 -29.95
N LEU A 611 2.84 5.52 -29.61
CA LEU A 611 4.28 5.64 -29.76
C LEU A 611 4.69 5.01 -31.10
N VAL A 612 5.25 5.84 -31.96
CA VAL A 612 5.86 5.38 -33.21
C VAL A 612 7.35 5.23 -33.00
N MET A 613 7.87 4.05 -33.23
CA MET A 613 9.26 3.66 -33.02
C MET A 613 9.91 3.23 -34.29
N MET A 614 11.11 3.77 -34.60
CA MET A 614 11.85 3.50 -35.83
C MET A 614 13.26 3.01 -35.52
N THR A 615 13.72 2.00 -36.25
CA THR A 615 15.07 1.44 -36.12
C THR A 615 16.02 1.94 -37.19
N ARG A 616 17.31 1.89 -36.93
CA ARG A 616 18.39 2.36 -37.79
C ARG A 616 18.39 1.62 -39.14
N LEU A 617 18.08 0.31 -39.19
CA LEU A 617 18.03 -0.49 -40.40
C LEU A 617 16.65 -0.47 -41.09
N GLY A 618 15.79 0.47 -40.73
CA GLY A 618 14.57 0.77 -41.53
C GLY A 618 13.30 0.03 -41.09
N MET A 619 13.21 -0.50 -39.89
CA MET A 619 11.96 -1.02 -39.33
C MET A 619 11.20 0.09 -38.60
N ILE A 620 9.86 0.06 -38.66
CA ILE A 620 8.98 1.01 -37.96
C ILE A 620 7.76 0.31 -37.40
N LYS A 621 7.27 0.75 -36.23
CA LYS A 621 6.00 0.28 -35.70
C LYS A 621 5.25 1.37 -34.94
N ARG A 622 3.94 1.18 -34.76
CA ARG A 622 3.07 2.02 -33.99
C ARG A 622 2.42 1.18 -32.86
N THR A 623 2.52 1.62 -31.61
CA THR A 623 2.00 0.93 -30.43
C THR A 623 1.15 1.90 -29.60
N PRO A 624 -0.05 1.52 -29.12
CA PRO A 624 -0.86 2.38 -28.25
C PRO A 624 -0.09 2.76 -27.00
N TYR A 625 -0.15 4.04 -26.59
CA TYR A 625 0.50 4.52 -25.38
C TYR A 625 -0.01 3.80 -24.12
N SER A 626 -1.28 3.40 -24.10
CA SER A 626 -1.88 2.65 -22.98
C SER A 626 -1.15 1.35 -22.63
N GLU A 627 -0.43 0.73 -23.58
CA GLU A 627 0.40 -0.44 -23.30
C GLU A 627 1.63 -0.12 -22.41
N PHE A 628 1.93 1.15 -22.22
CA PHE A 628 3.05 1.64 -21.40
C PHE A 628 2.61 2.28 -20.09
N ALA A 629 1.32 2.31 -19.74
CA ALA A 629 0.78 2.95 -18.54
C ALA A 629 1.37 2.42 -17.23
N ASN A 630 1.83 1.16 -17.20
CA ASN A 630 2.38 0.51 -15.99
C ASN A 630 3.87 0.20 -16.16
N LEU A 631 4.70 1.22 -16.35
CA LEU A 631 6.17 1.08 -16.42
C LEU A 631 6.74 0.71 -15.04
N ARG A 632 7.51 -0.38 -15.00
CA ARG A 632 8.25 -0.79 -13.79
C ARG A 632 9.64 -0.17 -13.78
N LYS A 633 10.25 0.00 -12.60
CA LYS A 633 11.63 0.49 -12.49
C LYS A 633 12.66 -0.35 -13.26
N SER A 634 12.38 -1.63 -13.48
CA SER A 634 13.21 -2.55 -14.29
C SER A 634 13.04 -2.37 -15.80
N GLY A 635 12.22 -1.41 -16.24
CA GLY A 635 11.89 -1.16 -17.64
C GLY A 635 11.00 -2.23 -18.29
N LEU A 636 10.47 -1.91 -19.45
CA LEU A 636 9.68 -2.82 -20.30
C LEU A 636 10.29 -2.94 -21.69
N ILE A 637 10.04 -4.06 -22.38
CA ILE A 637 10.35 -4.20 -23.81
C ILE A 637 9.36 -3.35 -24.59
N ALA A 638 9.88 -2.38 -25.34
CA ALA A 638 9.11 -1.49 -26.20
C ALA A 638 9.04 -1.99 -27.64
N ILE A 639 10.13 -2.56 -28.15
CA ILE A 639 10.23 -3.17 -29.48
C ILE A 639 11.22 -4.33 -29.45
N THR A 640 10.93 -5.40 -30.21
CA THR A 640 11.91 -6.47 -30.45
C THR A 640 12.74 -6.10 -31.67
N LEU A 641 14.04 -6.06 -31.53
CA LEU A 641 14.99 -5.69 -32.58
C LEU A 641 15.50 -6.94 -33.32
N LYS A 642 15.91 -6.73 -34.58
CA LYS A 642 16.71 -7.74 -35.33
C LYS A 642 18.15 -7.72 -34.81
N GLU A 643 18.90 -8.77 -35.16
CA GLU A 643 20.34 -8.84 -34.95
C GLU A 643 21.03 -7.65 -35.65
N ASP A 644 21.93 -6.97 -34.95
CA ASP A 644 22.65 -5.76 -35.40
C ASP A 644 21.80 -4.49 -35.71
N ASP A 645 20.49 -4.48 -35.34
CA ASP A 645 19.65 -3.29 -35.49
C ASP A 645 19.48 -2.57 -34.12
N GLU A 646 19.31 -1.27 -34.18
CA GLU A 646 19.14 -0.42 -33.01
C GLU A 646 17.93 0.49 -33.17
N LEU A 647 17.27 0.80 -32.05
CA LEU A 647 16.24 1.83 -32.05
C LEU A 647 16.88 3.22 -32.23
N CYS A 648 16.45 4.01 -33.20
CA CYS A 648 17.05 5.32 -33.49
C CYS A 648 16.12 6.51 -33.22
N ALA A 649 14.82 6.37 -33.42
CA ALA A 649 13.84 7.43 -33.20
C ALA A 649 12.55 6.92 -32.61
N VAL A 650 11.95 7.71 -31.72
CA VAL A 650 10.64 7.49 -31.13
C VAL A 650 9.88 8.80 -31.10
N ASN A 651 8.59 8.78 -31.43
CA ASN A 651 7.70 9.95 -31.33
C ASN A 651 6.33 9.55 -30.77
N LEU A 652 5.72 10.48 -30.06
CA LEU A 652 4.34 10.38 -29.59
C LEU A 652 3.42 11.00 -30.65
N THR A 653 2.33 10.29 -31.02
CA THR A 653 1.39 10.73 -32.07
C THR A 653 -0.07 10.52 -31.65
N ASP A 654 -0.99 11.26 -32.25
CA ASP A 654 -2.43 11.13 -32.06
C ASP A 654 -3.10 10.05 -32.93
N GLY A 655 -2.36 9.45 -33.87
CA GLY A 655 -2.85 8.39 -34.73
C GLY A 655 -3.23 8.85 -36.14
N ASP A 656 -3.18 10.16 -36.44
CA ASP A 656 -3.60 10.73 -37.75
C ASP A 656 -2.57 11.74 -38.33
N MET A 657 -1.28 11.45 -38.13
CA MET A 657 -0.22 12.35 -38.55
C MET A 657 0.47 11.93 -39.87
N SER A 658 0.90 12.92 -40.67
CA SER A 658 1.86 12.70 -41.76
C SER A 658 3.27 12.72 -41.17
N MET A 659 4.09 11.75 -41.55
CA MET A 659 5.46 11.65 -41.06
C MET A 659 6.48 11.72 -42.19
N LEU A 660 7.66 12.25 -41.80
CA LEU A 660 8.83 12.36 -42.67
C LEU A 660 9.99 11.63 -42.02
N ILE A 661 10.55 10.64 -42.70
CA ILE A 661 11.75 9.94 -42.23
C ILE A 661 12.95 10.30 -43.07
N GLY A 662 14.10 10.49 -42.43
CA GLY A 662 15.35 10.89 -43.08
C GLY A 662 16.45 9.85 -43.03
N SER A 663 17.24 9.71 -44.11
CA SER A 663 18.43 8.86 -44.11
C SER A 663 19.72 9.69 -44.12
N ARG A 664 20.80 9.13 -43.58
CA ARG A 664 22.12 9.75 -43.43
C ARG A 664 22.70 10.23 -44.77
N GLN A 665 22.40 9.52 -45.88
CA GLN A 665 22.81 9.89 -47.23
C GLN A 665 21.87 10.92 -47.87
N GLY A 666 21.03 11.63 -47.08
CA GLY A 666 20.26 12.78 -47.54
C GLY A 666 18.99 12.42 -48.34
N ARG A 667 18.39 11.27 -48.08
CA ARG A 667 17.07 10.95 -48.62
C ARG A 667 15.98 11.10 -47.57
N ALA A 668 14.78 11.44 -48.02
CA ALA A 668 13.60 11.53 -47.19
C ALA A 668 12.40 10.81 -47.80
N LEU A 669 11.56 10.23 -46.96
CA LEU A 669 10.31 9.57 -47.37
C LEU A 669 9.16 10.11 -46.51
N ARG A 670 8.17 10.74 -47.15
CA ARG A 670 6.94 11.21 -46.50
C ARG A 670 5.82 10.21 -46.73
N PHE A 671 5.12 9.82 -45.66
CA PHE A 671 3.92 8.97 -45.73
C PHE A 671 3.06 9.18 -44.49
N HIS A 672 1.77 8.80 -44.58
CA HIS A 672 0.84 8.93 -43.46
C HIS A 672 0.98 7.77 -42.46
N GLU A 673 0.88 8.03 -41.14
CA GLU A 673 1.08 7.00 -40.11
C GLU A 673 0.06 5.85 -40.17
N SER A 674 -1.13 6.06 -40.77
CA SER A 674 -2.12 4.99 -41.02
C SER A 674 -1.56 3.83 -41.85
N ALA A 675 -0.50 4.08 -42.65
CA ALA A 675 0.22 3.03 -43.36
C ALA A 675 0.97 2.06 -42.42
N ILE A 676 1.14 2.41 -41.12
CA ILE A 676 1.75 1.57 -40.11
C ILE A 676 0.63 0.92 -39.28
N ARG A 677 0.51 -0.40 -39.38
CA ARG A 677 -0.45 -1.14 -38.57
C ARG A 677 -0.09 -1.03 -37.10
N VAL A 678 -1.11 -1.00 -36.21
CA VAL A 678 -0.92 -1.05 -34.79
C VAL A 678 -0.37 -2.43 -34.39
N ILE A 679 0.73 -2.44 -33.65
CA ILE A 679 1.46 -3.65 -33.24
C ILE A 679 1.76 -3.53 -31.74
N GLY A 680 1.50 -4.59 -30.98
CA GLY A 680 1.79 -4.65 -29.54
C GLY A 680 3.29 -4.50 -29.25
N ARG A 681 3.63 -4.24 -27.97
CA ARG A 681 4.98 -3.92 -27.47
C ARG A 681 6.08 -4.83 -28.00
N THR A 682 5.89 -6.14 -27.93
CA THR A 682 6.90 -7.15 -28.27
C THR A 682 7.06 -7.40 -29.78
N GLY A 683 6.34 -6.68 -30.64
CA GLY A 683 6.44 -6.83 -32.10
C GLY A 683 7.67 -6.14 -32.67
N MET A 684 8.20 -6.65 -33.82
CA MET A 684 9.39 -6.11 -34.50
C MET A 684 9.05 -4.95 -35.48
N GLY A 685 7.79 -4.76 -35.83
CA GLY A 685 7.39 -3.71 -36.74
C GLY A 685 7.31 -4.16 -38.20
N VAL A 686 7.32 -3.20 -39.13
CA VAL A 686 7.25 -3.32 -40.60
C VAL A 686 8.33 -2.46 -41.23
N HIS A 687 8.70 -2.71 -42.52
CA HIS A 687 9.67 -1.87 -43.21
C HIS A 687 9.12 -0.45 -43.45
N ALA A 688 9.87 0.58 -43.00
CA ALA A 688 9.60 1.98 -43.20
C ALA A 688 10.07 2.46 -44.57
N MET A 689 11.38 2.32 -44.82
CA MET A 689 12.07 2.79 -46.01
C MET A 689 13.02 1.71 -46.54
N ARG A 690 13.22 1.64 -47.84
CA ARG A 690 14.25 0.80 -48.46
C ARG A 690 15.55 1.56 -48.50
N LEU A 691 16.52 1.16 -47.72
CA LEU A 691 17.85 1.77 -47.62
C LEU A 691 18.77 1.25 -48.74
N ARG A 692 19.74 2.07 -49.12
CA ARG A 692 20.88 1.67 -49.95
C ARG A 692 21.93 0.99 -49.07
N GLU A 693 22.87 0.31 -49.69
CA GLU A 693 24.01 -0.28 -49.00
C GLU A 693 24.83 0.81 -48.28
N GLY A 694 25.07 0.61 -46.97
CA GLY A 694 25.77 1.55 -46.14
C GLY A 694 24.97 2.81 -45.75
N ASP A 695 23.64 2.90 -46.01
CA ASP A 695 22.80 4.00 -45.52
C ASP A 695 22.00 3.57 -44.29
N GLU A 696 21.65 4.51 -43.44
CA GLU A 696 20.91 4.30 -42.21
C GLU A 696 19.87 5.41 -41.99
N LEU A 697 18.80 5.10 -41.27
CA LEU A 697 17.83 6.11 -40.84
C LEU A 697 18.38 6.87 -39.63
N ILE A 698 18.18 8.17 -39.62
CA ILE A 698 18.72 9.07 -38.59
C ILE A 698 17.62 9.74 -37.79
N ASP A 699 16.52 10.10 -38.42
CA ASP A 699 15.49 10.91 -37.76
C ASP A 699 14.09 10.64 -38.35
N MET A 700 13.09 10.94 -37.53
CA MET A 700 11.67 10.80 -37.87
C MET A 700 10.91 11.99 -37.28
N SER A 701 10.29 12.79 -38.13
CA SER A 701 9.47 13.93 -37.75
C SER A 701 8.00 13.75 -38.11
N MET A 702 7.12 14.19 -37.22
CA MET A 702 5.69 14.37 -37.52
C MET A 702 5.48 15.76 -38.11
N LEU A 703 4.73 15.86 -39.17
CA LEU A 703 4.45 17.09 -39.90
C LEU A 703 3.06 17.61 -39.53
N LEU A 704 3.02 18.80 -38.93
CA LEU A 704 1.80 19.54 -38.66
C LEU A 704 1.57 20.60 -39.75
N GLU A 705 0.33 21.05 -39.89
CA GLU A 705 -0.02 22.11 -40.84
C GLU A 705 0.73 23.42 -40.47
N GLY A 706 1.30 24.08 -41.45
CA GLY A 706 2.09 25.32 -41.24
C GLY A 706 3.58 25.12 -40.94
N GLN A 707 4.01 23.90 -40.63
CA GLN A 707 5.43 23.62 -40.36
C GLN A 707 6.30 23.55 -41.62
N GLN A 708 7.59 23.77 -41.46
CA GLN A 708 8.62 23.60 -42.50
C GLN A 708 9.60 22.48 -42.12
N VAL A 709 10.20 21.84 -43.11
CA VAL A 709 11.21 20.81 -42.92
C VAL A 709 12.60 21.46 -42.83
N LEU A 710 13.22 21.39 -41.67
CA LEU A 710 14.59 21.80 -41.46
C LEU A 710 15.52 20.61 -41.66
N ALA A 711 16.48 20.75 -42.56
CA ALA A 711 17.52 19.75 -42.81
C ALA A 711 18.88 20.34 -42.47
N ILE A 712 19.65 19.65 -41.64
CA ILE A 712 20.94 20.09 -41.13
C ILE A 712 22.00 19.03 -41.38
N THR A 713 23.20 19.42 -41.81
CA THR A 713 24.32 18.52 -42.10
C THR A 713 25.39 18.56 -41.01
N THR A 714 26.22 17.53 -40.95
CA THR A 714 27.32 17.37 -39.98
C THR A 714 28.33 18.55 -40.03
N ASN A 715 28.50 19.22 -41.17
CA ASN A 715 29.46 20.35 -41.31
C ASN A 715 28.78 21.73 -41.13
N GLY A 716 27.59 21.78 -40.48
CA GLY A 716 26.94 23.04 -40.09
C GLY A 716 26.20 23.77 -41.18
N TYR A 717 25.83 23.12 -42.27
CA TYR A 717 24.94 23.65 -43.29
C TYR A 717 23.50 23.22 -43.03
N GLY A 718 22.55 24.14 -43.29
CA GLY A 718 21.12 23.81 -43.12
C GLY A 718 20.23 24.69 -43.99
N LYS A 719 18.97 24.30 -44.09
CA LYS A 719 17.92 25.00 -44.81
C LYS A 719 16.55 24.61 -44.29
N ARG A 720 15.59 25.50 -44.49
CA ARG A 720 14.15 25.18 -44.38
C ARG A 720 13.59 24.83 -45.77
N THR A 721 12.66 23.92 -45.84
CA THR A 721 12.02 23.50 -47.09
C THR A 721 10.53 23.25 -46.83
N ASP A 722 9.66 23.73 -47.73
CA ASP A 722 8.24 23.49 -47.65
C ASP A 722 7.93 21.98 -47.73
N PRO A 723 7.15 21.43 -46.78
CA PRO A 723 6.75 20.01 -46.73
C PRO A 723 6.10 19.51 -48.04
N GLU A 724 5.40 20.37 -48.77
CA GLU A 724 4.77 20.02 -50.06
C GLU A 724 5.77 19.61 -51.13
N GLN A 725 7.03 20.04 -51.03
CA GLN A 725 8.09 19.57 -51.91
C GLN A 725 8.48 18.10 -51.65
N TYR A 726 8.04 17.49 -50.57
CA TYR A 726 8.18 16.08 -50.26
C TYR A 726 6.85 15.38 -50.57
N ARG A 727 6.72 14.88 -51.81
CA ARG A 727 5.50 14.15 -52.22
C ARG A 727 5.23 12.97 -51.28
N GLU A 728 3.98 12.78 -50.94
CA GLU A 728 3.57 11.63 -50.17
C GLU A 728 3.76 10.34 -51.00
N GLN A 729 4.27 9.30 -50.34
CA GLN A 729 4.59 8.02 -50.97
C GLN A 729 4.09 6.87 -50.10
N GLY A 730 4.04 5.68 -50.65
CA GLY A 730 3.79 4.49 -49.83
C GLY A 730 5.02 4.14 -48.97
N ARG A 731 4.78 3.58 -47.81
CA ARG A 731 5.80 2.97 -46.93
C ARG A 731 6.67 1.97 -47.76
N ASN A 732 7.92 1.76 -47.34
CA ASN A 732 8.91 0.90 -48.00
C ASN A 732 9.36 1.43 -49.39
N GLY A 733 9.22 2.74 -49.67
CA GLY A 733 9.81 3.43 -50.80
C GLY A 733 11.32 3.70 -50.66
N MET A 734 12.00 4.12 -51.73
CA MET A 734 13.43 4.52 -51.71
C MET A 734 13.64 5.98 -51.30
N GLY A 735 12.56 6.74 -51.05
CA GLY A 735 12.60 8.16 -50.75
C GLY A 735 13.12 9.03 -51.87
N ILE A 736 13.11 10.33 -51.66
CA ILE A 736 13.60 11.38 -52.56
C ILE A 736 14.75 12.16 -51.88
N PHE A 737 15.53 12.88 -52.65
CA PHE A 737 16.60 13.72 -52.11
C PHE A 737 16.01 14.84 -51.24
N ALA A 738 16.43 14.93 -49.99
CA ALA A 738 16.11 16.01 -49.06
C ALA A 738 17.07 17.18 -49.19
N MET A 739 18.35 16.89 -49.40
CA MET A 739 19.40 17.89 -49.51
C MET A 739 20.47 17.40 -50.49
N SER A 740 21.16 18.34 -51.18
CA SER A 740 22.31 18.03 -52.01
C SER A 740 23.58 18.00 -51.13
N LEU A 741 24.03 16.79 -50.85
CA LEU A 741 25.21 16.55 -50.01
C LEU A 741 26.49 16.55 -50.86
N THR A 742 27.56 17.16 -50.33
CA THR A 742 28.91 17.25 -50.93
C THR A 742 29.94 17.11 -49.80
N ASP A 743 31.19 16.87 -50.11
CA ASP A 743 32.29 16.83 -49.15
C ASP A 743 32.32 18.09 -48.24
N LYS A 744 31.91 19.25 -48.82
CA LYS A 744 31.84 20.51 -48.10
C LYS A 744 30.71 20.54 -47.05
N THR A 745 29.56 19.96 -47.34
CA THR A 745 28.42 20.01 -46.45
C THR A 745 28.40 18.84 -45.47
N GLY A 746 29.06 17.75 -45.78
CA GLY A 746 29.02 16.52 -45.01
C GLY A 746 27.72 15.74 -45.19
N LEU A 747 27.46 14.75 -44.35
CA LEU A 747 26.28 13.92 -44.32
C LEU A 747 25.11 14.64 -43.62
N LEU A 748 23.88 14.12 -43.76
CA LEU A 748 22.74 14.64 -43.02
C LEU A 748 22.88 14.26 -41.52
N ALA A 749 22.79 15.26 -40.65
CA ALA A 749 22.88 15.11 -39.21
C ALA A 749 21.48 15.06 -38.54
N ALA A 750 20.55 15.91 -38.99
CA ALA A 750 19.19 15.96 -38.49
C ALA A 750 18.18 16.42 -39.53
N GLN A 751 16.93 15.99 -39.41
CA GLN A 751 15.81 16.42 -40.22
C GLN A 751 14.55 16.57 -39.34
N LEU A 752 14.14 17.84 -39.10
CA LEU A 752 13.12 18.19 -38.12
C LEU A 752 11.97 18.96 -38.77
N ALA A 753 10.76 18.80 -38.28
CA ALA A 753 9.66 19.72 -38.53
C ALA A 753 9.73 20.89 -37.57
N VAL A 754 9.68 22.13 -38.04
CA VAL A 754 9.85 23.36 -37.25
C VAL A 754 8.83 24.42 -37.64
N ASN A 755 8.43 25.27 -36.69
CA ASN A 755 7.67 26.50 -36.94
C ASN A 755 8.61 27.69 -37.07
N GLU A 756 8.16 28.76 -37.72
CA GLU A 756 8.97 29.95 -37.97
C GLU A 756 9.23 30.75 -36.68
N ASP A 757 8.31 30.65 -35.71
CA ASP A 757 8.35 31.25 -34.37
C ASP A 757 9.08 30.40 -33.33
N GLU A 758 9.81 29.40 -33.75
CA GLU A 758 10.62 28.54 -32.84
C GLU A 758 12.12 28.92 -32.93
N ASP A 759 12.88 28.55 -31.91
CA ASP A 759 14.30 28.49 -31.90
C ASP A 759 14.84 27.08 -32.06
N ILE A 760 16.05 26.92 -32.54
CA ILE A 760 16.78 25.65 -32.55
C ILE A 760 18.10 25.75 -31.78
N LEU A 761 18.47 24.63 -31.18
CA LEU A 761 19.74 24.40 -30.53
C LEU A 761 20.58 23.44 -31.37
N LEU A 762 21.72 23.92 -31.88
CA LEU A 762 22.69 23.10 -32.62
C LEU A 762 23.80 22.66 -31.65
N ILE A 763 24.14 21.42 -31.65
CA ILE A 763 25.07 20.79 -30.72
C ILE A 763 26.18 20.10 -31.50
N THR A 764 27.41 20.38 -31.18
CA THR A 764 28.60 19.76 -31.79
C THR A 764 29.24 18.75 -30.84
N ASP A 765 30.03 17.82 -31.37
CA ASP A 765 30.73 16.77 -30.64
C ASP A 765 31.84 17.33 -29.71
N ASP A 766 32.28 18.57 -29.91
CA ASP A 766 33.18 19.30 -29.00
C ASP A 766 32.42 19.98 -27.82
N GLY A 767 31.12 19.76 -27.69
CA GLY A 767 30.29 20.32 -26.63
C GLY A 767 29.84 21.77 -26.83
N THR A 768 30.04 22.35 -27.99
CA THR A 768 29.58 23.71 -28.33
C THR A 768 28.08 23.67 -28.66
N ILE A 769 27.29 24.57 -28.04
CA ILE A 769 25.84 24.72 -28.28
C ILE A 769 25.56 26.13 -28.80
N ILE A 770 24.81 26.23 -29.89
CA ILE A 770 24.28 27.51 -30.42
C ILE A 770 22.73 27.42 -30.43
N ARG A 771 22.09 28.46 -29.91
CA ARG A 771 20.64 28.71 -30.06
C ARG A 771 20.46 29.80 -31.16
N MET A 772 19.55 29.55 -32.08
CA MET A 772 19.22 30.51 -33.14
C MET A 772 17.76 30.43 -33.54
N ALA A 773 17.17 31.53 -33.98
CA ALA A 773 15.78 31.54 -34.47
C ALA A 773 15.65 30.78 -35.81
N VAL A 774 14.60 30.01 -35.92
CA VAL A 774 14.25 29.32 -37.18
C VAL A 774 14.02 30.31 -38.32
N ALA A 775 13.41 31.47 -38.02
CA ALA A 775 13.20 32.57 -38.95
C ALA A 775 14.47 33.02 -39.70
N ASP A 776 15.65 32.98 -39.02
CA ASP A 776 16.94 33.35 -39.59
C ASP A 776 17.46 32.34 -40.63
N ILE A 777 16.86 31.16 -40.73
CA ILE A 777 17.30 30.12 -41.64
C ILE A 777 16.59 30.30 -42.99
N ARG A 778 17.38 30.43 -44.04
CA ARG A 778 16.81 30.63 -45.39
C ARG A 778 15.96 29.46 -45.85
N GLU A 779 14.74 29.75 -46.33
CA GLU A 779 13.92 28.79 -47.06
C GLU A 779 14.56 28.53 -48.46
N SER A 780 14.62 27.27 -48.84
CA SER A 780 15.25 26.83 -50.06
C SER A 780 14.64 25.52 -50.59
N GLY A 781 14.68 25.37 -51.91
CA GLY A 781 14.17 24.16 -52.51
C GLY A 781 14.91 22.89 -52.04
N ARG A 782 14.18 21.76 -52.12
CA ARG A 782 14.62 20.45 -51.65
C ARG A 782 16.02 20.02 -52.13
N ASN A 783 16.38 20.31 -53.42
CA ASN A 783 17.61 19.85 -54.06
C ASN A 783 18.76 20.87 -53.96
N THR A 784 18.88 21.62 -52.88
CA THR A 784 19.94 22.64 -52.63
C THR A 784 20.84 22.20 -51.49
N GLN A 785 22.03 22.84 -51.40
CA GLN A 785 23.03 22.58 -50.35
C GLN A 785 22.74 23.31 -49.02
N GLY A 786 21.77 24.24 -48.99
CA GLY A 786 21.51 25.11 -47.85
C GLY A 786 22.53 26.20 -47.63
N VAL A 787 22.46 26.84 -46.47
CA VAL A 787 23.36 27.91 -46.06
C VAL A 787 24.13 27.46 -44.80
N ARG A 788 25.26 28.10 -44.51
CA ARG A 788 26.03 27.83 -43.30
C ARG A 788 25.32 28.44 -42.10
N LEU A 789 24.88 27.62 -41.18
CA LEU A 789 24.22 28.01 -39.93
C LEU A 789 25.23 28.26 -38.80
N MET A 790 26.25 27.43 -38.73
CA MET A 790 27.26 27.49 -37.67
C MET A 790 28.68 27.37 -38.23
N ARG A 791 29.64 28.06 -37.64
CA ARG A 791 31.07 27.81 -37.90
C ARG A 791 31.55 26.76 -36.93
N ILE A 792 31.94 25.62 -37.43
CA ILE A 792 32.39 24.48 -36.65
C ILE A 792 33.92 24.49 -36.64
N ALA A 793 34.54 24.10 -35.51
CA ALA A 793 35.98 23.94 -35.38
C ALA A 793 36.49 22.82 -36.30
N ASP A 794 37.77 22.88 -36.71
CA ASP A 794 38.36 21.87 -37.57
C ASP A 794 38.27 20.48 -36.93
N GLY A 795 37.59 19.55 -37.55
CA GLY A 795 37.40 18.20 -37.08
C GLY A 795 36.14 17.99 -36.27
N ALA A 796 35.45 19.02 -35.80
CA ALA A 796 34.16 18.88 -35.08
C ALA A 796 32.97 18.69 -36.07
N GLN A 797 31.87 18.10 -35.59
CA GLN A 797 30.65 17.84 -36.34
C GLN A 797 29.41 18.17 -35.55
N ILE A 798 28.30 18.54 -36.20
CA ILE A 798 26.97 18.61 -35.57
C ILE A 798 26.49 17.19 -35.32
N VAL A 799 26.15 16.87 -34.07
CA VAL A 799 25.72 15.56 -33.62
C VAL A 799 24.25 15.53 -33.17
N ALA A 800 23.71 16.69 -32.71
CA ALA A 800 22.33 16.79 -32.31
C ALA A 800 21.69 18.14 -32.60
N VAL A 801 20.40 18.18 -32.81
CA VAL A 801 19.58 19.38 -33.01
C VAL A 801 18.31 19.26 -32.20
N ALA A 802 17.95 20.29 -31.44
CA ALA A 802 16.72 20.32 -30.66
C ALA A 802 15.90 21.59 -30.96
N ARG A 803 14.59 21.53 -30.83
CA ARG A 803 13.68 22.70 -30.92
C ARG A 803 13.53 23.35 -29.56
N ALA A 804 13.33 24.65 -29.56
CA ALA A 804 13.00 25.45 -28.38
C ALA A 804 11.95 26.50 -28.77
N GLU A 805 11.08 26.88 -27.85
CA GLU A 805 10.20 28.03 -28.04
C GLU A 805 11.01 29.32 -28.01
N GLN A 806 10.59 30.29 -28.81
CA GLN A 806 11.19 31.60 -28.82
C GLN A 806 10.91 32.31 -27.48
N GLU A 807 11.89 32.97 -26.88
CA GLU A 807 11.69 33.86 -25.74
C GLU A 807 11.02 35.15 -26.25
N GLU A 808 9.86 35.53 -25.68
CA GLU A 808 9.33 36.89 -25.84
C GLU A 808 10.38 37.86 -25.24
N GLU A 809 10.84 38.86 -26.02
CA GLU A 809 11.61 39.94 -25.49
C GLU A 809 10.74 40.76 -24.52
N GLU A 810 10.79 40.43 -23.23
CA GLU A 810 10.36 41.38 -22.20
C GLU A 810 11.31 42.57 -22.26
N ASP A 811 10.75 43.75 -22.53
CA ASP A 811 11.45 45.03 -22.72
C ASP A 811 12.59 45.22 -21.71
N ALA A 812 13.82 45.13 -22.19
CA ALA A 812 15.03 45.41 -21.44
C ALA A 812 15.19 46.93 -21.12
N ASP A 813 14.14 47.74 -21.31
CA ASP A 813 14.17 49.21 -21.09
C ASP A 813 13.82 49.62 -19.65
N GLU A 814 13.35 48.74 -18.76
CA GLU A 814 13.06 49.14 -17.37
C GLU A 814 14.26 49.02 -16.42
N GLU A 815 15.19 48.06 -16.62
CA GLU A 815 16.38 47.94 -15.74
C GLU A 815 17.46 49.00 -16.02
N ALA A 816 17.51 49.57 -17.22
CA ALA A 816 18.45 50.65 -17.53
C ALA A 816 18.07 52.02 -16.91
N PHE A 817 16.80 52.20 -16.50
CA PHE A 817 16.32 53.39 -15.85
C PHE A 817 16.51 53.41 -14.33
N GLU A 818 16.61 52.27 -13.67
CA GLU A 818 16.88 52.17 -12.23
C GLU A 818 18.36 52.26 -11.90
N GLU A 819 19.26 51.76 -12.72
CA GLU A 819 20.72 51.97 -12.51
C GLU A 819 21.22 53.42 -12.79
N ALA A 820 20.50 54.19 -13.63
CA ALA A 820 20.85 55.57 -13.91
C ALA A 820 20.31 56.56 -12.84
N SER A 821 19.34 56.20 -12.05
CA SER A 821 18.78 57.04 -10.98
C SER A 821 19.43 56.80 -9.61
N GLY A 822 20.28 55.79 -9.46
CA GLY A 822 21.00 55.44 -8.22
C GLY A 822 22.37 56.13 -8.03
N GLN A 823 22.89 56.84 -9.05
CA GLN A 823 24.24 57.45 -9.00
C GLN A 823 24.28 58.97 -8.72
N HIS A 824 23.17 59.60 -8.36
CA HIS A 824 23.14 61.06 -8.09
C HIS A 824 22.67 61.47 -6.70
N ALA A 825 23.07 60.71 -5.65
CA ALA A 825 22.82 61.15 -4.27
C ALA A 825 23.94 60.65 -3.32
N SER A 826 25.18 61.12 -3.51
CA SER A 826 26.15 61.20 -2.42
C SER A 826 27.37 62.00 -2.88
N ALA A 827 27.26 63.33 -2.83
CA ALA A 827 28.42 64.19 -2.77
C ALA A 827 28.05 65.39 -1.89
N GLY A 828 28.75 65.57 -0.79
CA GLY A 828 28.82 66.82 0.02
C GLY A 828 28.28 66.66 1.44
N THR A 829 29.17 66.51 2.39
CA THR A 829 29.79 67.59 3.14
C THR A 829 30.79 67.04 4.12
N ASP A 830 31.94 67.72 4.05
CA ASP A 830 33.13 67.58 4.83
C ASP A 830 32.97 67.85 6.32
N ALA A 831 33.96 67.36 7.02
CA ALA A 831 34.91 68.01 7.96
C ALA A 831 34.63 67.83 9.49
N VAL A 832 35.68 67.36 10.08
CA VAL A 832 36.44 67.87 11.27
C VAL A 832 36.32 67.10 12.57
N ASP A 833 37.46 66.49 12.83
CA ASP A 833 38.25 66.50 14.07
C ASP A 833 37.85 65.56 15.24
N GLY A 834 38.94 64.92 15.64
CA GLY A 834 39.37 64.96 17.02
C GLY A 834 39.62 63.62 17.75
N ALA A 835 40.84 63.15 17.55
CA ALA A 835 41.75 62.70 18.62
C ALA A 835 41.27 61.66 19.70
N GLN A 836 42.04 60.59 19.70
CA GLN A 836 42.80 60.04 20.88
C GLN A 836 42.16 59.28 22.01
N GLU A 837 42.88 58.20 22.15
CA GLU A 837 43.34 57.52 23.36
C GLU A 837 42.44 56.53 24.13
N ASP A 838 42.90 55.33 23.98
CA ASP A 838 43.62 54.51 25.00
C ASP A 838 42.81 53.74 26.03
N ARG A 839 43.18 52.47 26.02
CA ARG A 839 43.38 51.51 27.16
C ARG A 839 42.24 50.91 27.91
N ASP A 840 42.45 49.60 27.83
CA ASP A 840 42.35 48.61 28.95
C ASP A 840 41.00 48.42 29.70
N ILE A 841 40.45 47.32 29.54
CA ILE A 841 40.47 46.12 30.43
C ILE A 841 39.58 45.06 29.83
#